data_8f641585cc25e3a2884b146c584f4faa
#
_entry.id   8f641585cc25e3a2884b146c584f4faa
#
_cell.length_a   1.000
_cell.length_b   1.000
_cell.length_c   1.000
_cell.angle_alpha   90.00
_cell.angle_beta   90.00
_cell.angle_gamma   90.00
#
_symmetry.space_group_name_H-M   'P 1'
#
loop_
_entity.id
_entity.type
_entity.pdbx_description
1 polymer ?
#
loop_
_entity_poly.entity_id
_entity_poly.type
_entity_poly.pdbx_seq_one_letter_code
_entity_poly.pdbx_strand_id
1 'polypeptide(L)'
;MLNQAPWTMVVSADSVTEDTVSIQDTVESTIAVEQEETLMSRDSKDEHIHSTKDYDGRNTEPSELSQSDSSEPVELNESTSSSSENEVRSQNETDAIENQTTEDPTENMASGTYGTSDWYITYDGVLHIGSGTFRSTSEINPWSRYRVKKIVFEGNVIAGEDSSYLFGNSGGTWADLTEIEGLDKLDTSRVTNMSGMFNNTRGLTKLDVSNFDTSNVTNMYAMFNGLFDLTSLDVSNFDTRNVTNMSLMFANVINIDKFDLSNFDTRNVTDMSLMFANLRRSDLDTFSMDLSNFDTSQVTNMDRMFQGLNRVSSLDISSFDTSKVTNMSSMFSGMQSLKIIRLGQSFSFYTNAMLPSPISSEIYTGKWVNVGTGSIDFPNGLNIWSASELMANYNGETDSDTYVWQPNLIDAAPVTVKYQNSEGEQLSEPTVLSGKVGMVYESNPKEITGWNVVKIPDNAVGVFTEEAQEVVYVYERSDAAPVTVRYKDTDGNELSDPTILNGKVGLPYTSEAKEISGWYVVETPDNAYGIFSEAAQEVVYVYDRSDAAPVTVRYEDTDGNELSDPTILNGKVGLPYASEAKEIPGWYVVEIPDNASGIFSEEAQEVVYVYERSDAAPVTVKYQDSEGNQLAEPTVLSGKVGLPYASEAKEIPGWY
;
A
#
# COMPACT_ATOMS: atom_id res chain seq x y z
N MET A 1 -25.60 -33.89 -19.80
CA MET A 1 -26.55 -32.80 -19.55
C MET A 1 -26.62 -32.56 -18.06
N LEU A 2 -25.81 -31.68 -17.55
CA LEU A 2 -25.97 -31.06 -16.23
C LEU A 2 -25.15 -29.76 -16.26
N ASN A 3 -25.87 -28.68 -16.33
CA ASN A 3 -25.42 -27.30 -16.29
C ASN A 3 -24.86 -27.02 -14.88
N GLN A 4 -23.66 -26.55 -14.76
CA GLN A 4 -23.18 -25.86 -13.55
C GLN A 4 -22.87 -24.41 -13.90
N ALA A 5 -23.61 -23.52 -13.28
CA ALA A 5 -23.42 -22.08 -13.33
C ALA A 5 -22.24 -21.66 -12.42
N PRO A 6 -21.52 -20.55 -12.74
CA PRO A 6 -20.41 -20.08 -11.94
C PRO A 6 -20.90 -19.32 -10.70
N TRP A 7 -20.24 -19.54 -9.59
CA TRP A 7 -20.46 -18.84 -8.34
C TRP A 7 -19.89 -17.41 -8.44
N THR A 8 -20.77 -16.43 -8.38
CA THR A 8 -20.38 -15.03 -8.14
C THR A 8 -20.21 -14.83 -6.63
N MET A 9 -18.99 -14.59 -6.19
CA MET A 9 -18.72 -14.07 -4.86
C MET A 9 -19.10 -12.58 -4.81
N VAL A 10 -20.13 -12.26 -4.07
CA VAL A 10 -20.43 -10.89 -3.66
C VAL A 10 -19.58 -10.60 -2.43
N VAL A 11 -18.53 -9.79 -2.59
CA VAL A 11 -17.82 -9.19 -1.46
C VAL A 11 -18.52 -7.91 -1.08
N SER A 12 -19.11 -7.90 0.09
CA SER A 12 -19.67 -6.73 0.75
C SER A 12 -18.52 -5.76 1.08
N ALA A 13 -18.62 -4.53 0.54
CA ALA A 13 -17.76 -3.44 0.92
C ALA A 13 -18.19 -2.90 2.28
N ASP A 14 -17.34 -3.07 3.30
CA ASP A 14 -17.35 -2.18 4.46
C ASP A 14 -15.92 -2.02 5.01
N SER A 15 -15.52 -0.75 5.01
CA SER A 15 -14.38 -0.16 5.74
C SER A 15 -12.99 -0.73 5.48
N VAL A 16 -12.31 -0.17 4.48
CA VAL A 16 -10.85 -0.06 4.46
C VAL A 16 -10.51 1.43 4.62
N THR A 17 -9.77 1.73 5.66
CA THR A 17 -9.35 3.07 6.05
C THR A 17 -8.28 3.62 5.07
N GLU A 18 -8.31 4.93 4.83
CA GLU A 18 -7.51 5.72 3.89
C GLU A 18 -5.97 5.66 4.05
N ASP A 19 -5.42 4.83 4.96
CA ASP A 19 -3.99 4.83 5.27
C ASP A 19 -3.13 3.89 4.40
N THR A 20 -3.73 3.06 3.53
CA THR A 20 -2.97 2.12 2.70
C THR A 20 -2.59 2.66 1.31
N VAL A 21 -3.27 3.70 0.83
CA VAL A 21 -3.00 4.30 -0.50
C VAL A 21 -1.77 5.21 -0.47
N SER A 22 -1.45 5.84 0.68
CA SER A 22 -0.32 6.77 0.80
C SER A 22 1.07 6.10 0.89
N ILE A 23 1.12 4.82 1.26
CA ILE A 23 2.39 4.09 1.40
C ILE A 23 2.86 3.55 0.04
N GLN A 24 1.92 3.18 -0.83
CA GLN A 24 2.25 2.63 -2.14
C GLN A 24 2.76 3.72 -3.10
N ASP A 25 2.12 4.88 -3.12
CA ASP A 25 2.57 6.03 -3.93
C ASP A 25 3.93 6.58 -3.47
N THR A 26 4.25 6.49 -2.15
CA THR A 26 5.53 6.95 -1.62
C THR A 26 6.68 5.98 -1.93
N VAL A 27 6.40 4.67 -2.00
CA VAL A 27 7.40 3.65 -2.34
C VAL A 27 7.71 3.68 -3.84
N GLU A 28 6.70 3.82 -4.70
CA GLU A 28 6.91 3.92 -6.16
C GLU A 28 7.71 5.17 -6.54
N SER A 29 7.44 6.34 -5.93
CA SER A 29 8.18 7.57 -6.21
C SER A 29 9.63 7.52 -5.73
N THR A 30 9.92 6.84 -4.63
CA THR A 30 11.28 6.73 -4.07
C THR A 30 12.14 5.75 -4.87
N ILE A 31 11.55 4.65 -5.35
CA ILE A 31 12.26 3.65 -6.17
C ILE A 31 12.56 4.21 -7.57
N ALA A 32 11.64 4.96 -8.17
CA ALA A 32 11.86 5.58 -9.48
C ALA A 32 13.03 6.58 -9.46
N VAL A 33 13.15 7.40 -8.39
CA VAL A 33 14.26 8.37 -8.24
C VAL A 33 15.60 7.68 -8.05
N GLU A 34 15.67 6.60 -7.23
CA GLU A 34 16.92 5.86 -7.05
C GLU A 34 17.36 5.11 -8.31
N GLN A 35 16.43 4.66 -9.15
CA GLN A 35 16.76 3.97 -10.40
C GLN A 35 17.24 4.92 -11.49
N GLU A 36 16.69 6.13 -11.61
CA GLU A 36 17.22 7.14 -12.53
C GLU A 36 18.64 7.57 -12.16
N GLU A 37 18.94 7.77 -10.87
CA GLU A 37 20.31 8.09 -10.43
C GLU A 37 21.28 6.94 -10.68
N THR A 38 20.86 5.69 -10.53
CA THR A 38 21.72 4.52 -10.76
C THR A 38 22.02 4.32 -12.26
N LEU A 39 21.05 4.57 -13.13
CA LEU A 39 21.22 4.48 -14.58
C LEU A 39 22.08 5.64 -15.13
N MET A 40 21.90 6.87 -14.62
CA MET A 40 22.73 8.01 -15.01
C MET A 40 24.17 7.89 -14.51
N SER A 41 24.41 7.24 -13.35
CA SER A 41 25.77 7.05 -12.84
C SER A 41 26.58 5.98 -13.59
N ARG A 42 25.92 5.09 -14.35
CA ARG A 42 26.60 4.12 -15.23
C ARG A 42 27.11 4.73 -16.53
N ASP A 43 26.37 5.68 -17.12
CA ASP A 43 26.79 6.36 -18.36
C ASP A 43 27.98 7.32 -18.15
N SER A 44 28.26 7.75 -16.90
CA SER A 44 29.37 8.67 -16.61
C SER A 44 30.69 8.01 -16.21
N LYS A 45 30.77 6.67 -16.16
CA LYS A 45 31.96 5.95 -15.71
C LYS A 45 32.80 5.29 -16.79
N ASP A 46 32.37 5.22 -18.04
CA ASP A 46 33.09 4.54 -19.13
C ASP A 46 33.86 5.46 -20.09
N GLU A 47 33.91 6.76 -19.83
CA GLU A 47 34.85 7.64 -20.55
C GLU A 47 36.06 8.03 -19.71
N HIS A 48 36.93 7.11 -19.37
CA HIS A 48 38.36 7.39 -19.10
C HIS A 48 39.14 6.10 -18.95
N ILE A 49 39.59 5.51 -20.04
CA ILE A 49 40.91 4.89 -20.07
C ILE A 49 41.56 5.15 -21.44
N HIS A 50 42.65 5.84 -21.35
CA HIS A 50 43.54 6.28 -22.37
C HIS A 50 44.23 5.13 -23.13
N SER A 51 44.28 5.41 -24.43
CA SER A 51 45.41 5.34 -25.36
C SER A 51 46.75 4.92 -24.83
N THR A 52 47.36 4.03 -25.48
CA THR A 52 48.62 4.13 -26.26
C THR A 52 49.05 2.75 -26.72
N LYS A 53 49.20 2.53 -28.00
CA LYS A 53 50.46 2.25 -28.68
C LYS A 53 50.27 1.89 -30.14
N ASP A 54 51.06 2.59 -30.89
CA ASP A 54 51.52 2.45 -32.25
C ASP A 54 51.66 1.02 -32.81
N TYR A 55 51.40 0.81 -34.09
CA TYR A 55 52.34 0.53 -35.14
C TYR A 55 51.66 0.10 -36.45
N ASP A 56 51.84 0.96 -37.48
CA ASP A 56 52.36 0.75 -38.83
C ASP A 56 51.68 -0.19 -39.82
N GLY A 57 51.38 0.39 -40.98
CA GLY A 57 51.83 -0.16 -42.19
C GLY A 57 50.86 -0.50 -43.33
N ARG A 58 50.76 0.43 -44.25
CA ARG A 58 50.75 0.22 -45.72
C ARG A 58 49.44 -0.08 -46.48
N ASN A 59 49.12 0.94 -47.25
CA ASN A 59 48.93 0.96 -48.72
C ASN A 59 47.95 -0.01 -49.37
N THR A 60 46.94 0.52 -50.02
CA THR A 60 46.90 0.72 -51.49
C THR A 60 45.54 1.29 -51.93
N GLU A 61 45.65 2.45 -52.61
CA GLU A 61 44.70 2.89 -53.66
C GLU A 61 45.00 2.16 -54.98
N PRO A 62 44.29 2.36 -56.11
CA PRO A 62 43.16 3.23 -56.50
C PRO A 62 42.15 2.59 -57.50
N SER A 63 41.19 3.34 -57.93
CA SER A 63 40.65 3.58 -59.31
C SER A 63 39.17 3.78 -59.30
N GLU A 64 38.71 4.94 -59.63
CA GLU A 64 38.42 5.69 -60.88
C GLU A 64 37.12 5.33 -61.58
N LEU A 65 36.43 6.43 -61.96
CA LEU A 65 35.54 6.70 -63.12
C LEU A 65 34.05 6.54 -62.83
N SER A 66 33.17 7.49 -63.17
CA SER A 66 33.15 8.68 -64.03
C SER A 66 31.82 9.42 -63.90
N GLN A 67 31.86 10.75 -63.92
CA GLN A 67 31.16 11.72 -64.78
C GLN A 67 29.67 11.46 -65.07
N SER A 68 28.75 12.42 -65.02
CA SER A 68 28.60 13.78 -65.54
C SER A 68 27.21 14.26 -65.09
N ASP A 69 26.72 15.44 -65.06
CA ASP A 69 26.95 16.69 -65.75
C ASP A 69 26.05 17.78 -65.15
N SER A 70 26.58 18.93 -65.03
CA SER A 70 26.16 20.31 -65.27
C SER A 70 24.75 20.82 -64.95
N SER A 71 24.67 21.90 -64.18
CA SER A 71 24.45 23.25 -64.76
C SER A 71 24.54 24.34 -63.67
N GLU A 72 25.28 25.36 -64.05
CA GLU A 72 25.64 26.58 -63.32
C GLU A 72 24.51 27.63 -63.24
N PRO A 73 24.79 28.73 -62.48
CA PRO A 73 23.79 29.70 -62.04
C PRO A 73 23.64 30.88 -62.99
N VAL A 74 22.52 31.55 -62.89
CA VAL A 74 22.27 32.79 -63.63
C VAL A 74 22.41 33.98 -62.71
N GLU A 75 23.46 34.78 -62.98
CA GLU A 75 23.60 36.18 -62.58
C GLU A 75 22.67 37.07 -63.46
N LEU A 76 22.11 38.11 -62.88
CA LEU A 76 21.62 39.29 -63.56
C LEU A 76 21.99 40.57 -62.83
N ASN A 77 23.07 41.09 -63.30
CA ASN A 77 23.45 42.45 -63.70
C ASN A 77 22.74 43.67 -63.13
N GLU A 78 23.64 44.50 -62.66
CA GLU A 78 23.58 45.94 -62.44
C GLU A 78 23.29 46.71 -63.77
N SER A 79 22.62 47.83 -63.62
CA SER A 79 22.75 48.91 -64.62
C SER A 79 22.99 50.25 -63.92
N THR A 80 24.14 50.77 -64.20
CA THR A 80 24.72 52.06 -63.91
C THR A 80 24.12 53.21 -64.73
N SER A 81 24.11 54.42 -64.12
CA SER A 81 24.47 55.69 -64.81
C SER A 81 24.78 56.77 -63.79
N SER A 82 26.01 57.14 -63.60
CA SER A 82 26.89 58.24 -64.03
C SER A 82 26.19 59.60 -64.07
N SER A 83 26.65 60.67 -63.58
CA SER A 83 27.85 61.49 -63.58
C SER A 83 27.53 62.81 -62.80
N SER A 84 28.35 63.66 -62.33
CA SER A 84 29.69 64.10 -62.57
C SER A 84 30.05 65.15 -61.50
N GLU A 85 31.28 65.14 -61.09
CA GLU A 85 32.22 66.20 -60.76
C GLU A 85 31.73 67.60 -60.40
N ASN A 86 32.12 68.15 -59.21
CA ASN A 86 33.25 69.14 -59.23
C ASN A 86 33.75 69.45 -57.85
N GLU A 87 35.08 69.36 -57.73
CA GLU A 87 35.87 69.94 -56.62
C GLU A 87 35.78 71.45 -56.57
N VAL A 88 35.79 72.06 -55.41
CA VAL A 88 36.63 73.21 -55.05
C VAL A 88 36.91 73.25 -53.55
N ARG A 89 38.16 73.24 -53.27
CA ARG A 89 38.92 73.43 -52.08
C ARG A 89 38.75 74.81 -51.48
N SER A 90 38.51 75.00 -50.17
CA SER A 90 39.12 76.04 -49.37
C SER A 90 39.03 75.77 -47.89
N GLN A 91 40.16 75.85 -47.26
CA GLN A 91 40.40 75.90 -45.82
C GLN A 91 39.80 77.20 -45.23
N ASN A 92 39.19 77.12 -44.06
CA ASN A 92 39.53 77.98 -42.94
C ASN A 92 38.93 77.45 -41.65
N GLU A 93 39.75 77.59 -40.65
CA GLU A 93 39.68 77.16 -39.28
C GLU A 93 38.58 77.86 -38.42
N THR A 94 38.24 77.11 -37.36
CA THR A 94 37.88 77.55 -36.01
C THR A 94 36.45 78.03 -35.73
N ASP A 95 36.01 77.37 -34.64
CA ASP A 95 34.88 77.60 -33.75
C ASP A 95 33.61 76.78 -34.08
N ALA A 96 33.73 75.47 -33.84
CA ALA A 96 32.56 74.66 -33.51
C ALA A 96 32.33 74.80 -32.00
N ILE A 97 31.41 75.65 -31.62
CA ILE A 97 30.68 75.54 -30.37
C ILE A 97 29.85 74.28 -30.48
N GLU A 98 30.23 73.24 -29.75
CA GLU A 98 29.41 72.11 -29.39
C GLU A 98 28.13 72.65 -28.67
N ASN A 99 27.09 72.86 -29.42
CA ASN A 99 25.73 72.83 -28.90
C ASN A 99 25.31 71.39 -28.81
N GLN A 100 25.88 70.66 -27.86
CA GLN A 100 25.13 69.56 -27.25
C GLN A 100 24.00 70.24 -26.46
N THR A 101 22.85 70.38 -27.09
CA THR A 101 21.60 70.47 -26.38
C THR A 101 21.48 69.15 -25.68
N THR A 102 21.88 69.07 -24.42
CA THR A 102 21.46 68.03 -23.49
C THR A 102 19.96 68.21 -23.39
N GLU A 103 19.23 67.50 -24.26
CA GLU A 103 17.77 67.38 -24.14
C GLU A 103 17.51 66.92 -22.70
N ASP A 104 16.72 67.70 -21.96
CA ASP A 104 16.32 67.35 -20.62
C ASP A 104 15.51 66.04 -20.74
N PRO A 105 15.95 64.95 -20.12
CA PRO A 105 15.25 63.67 -20.25
C PRO A 105 13.80 63.74 -19.78
N THR A 106 13.40 64.79 -19.07
CA THR A 106 12.02 65.03 -18.60
C THR A 106 11.18 65.85 -19.58
N GLU A 107 11.75 66.40 -20.68
CA GLU A 107 10.96 67.07 -21.73
C GLU A 107 10.14 66.07 -22.57
N ASN A 108 8.97 66.49 -23.02
CA ASN A 108 8.08 65.66 -23.84
C ASN A 108 8.62 65.52 -25.28
N MET A 109 8.96 64.30 -25.70
CA MET A 109 9.29 63.96 -27.05
C MET A 109 8.06 64.02 -27.96
N ALA A 110 6.91 63.60 -27.43
CA ALA A 110 5.63 63.57 -28.11
C ALA A 110 4.47 63.63 -27.11
N SER A 111 3.34 64.14 -27.52
CA SER A 111 2.13 64.16 -26.72
C SER A 111 0.87 64.21 -27.57
N GLY A 112 -0.29 63.94 -26.99
CA GLY A 112 -1.57 63.98 -27.69
C GLY A 112 -2.71 63.46 -26.82
N THR A 113 -3.83 63.12 -27.46
CA THR A 113 -4.98 62.49 -26.82
C THR A 113 -5.31 61.18 -27.55
N TYR A 114 -5.74 60.18 -26.78
CA TYR A 114 -6.24 58.91 -27.32
C TYR A 114 -7.62 58.61 -26.71
N GLY A 115 -8.66 58.78 -27.50
CA GLY A 115 -10.01 58.91 -26.96
C GLY A 115 -10.16 60.21 -26.20
N THR A 116 -10.37 60.14 -24.88
CA THR A 116 -10.41 61.31 -23.99
C THR A 116 -9.23 61.32 -22.99
N SER A 117 -8.29 60.39 -23.09
CA SER A 117 -7.12 60.29 -22.24
C SER A 117 -5.94 61.02 -22.89
N ASP A 118 -5.34 61.96 -22.15
CA ASP A 118 -4.11 62.61 -22.59
C ASP A 118 -2.92 61.70 -22.37
N TRP A 119 -1.94 61.79 -23.26
CA TRP A 119 -0.70 61.05 -23.16
C TRP A 119 0.50 61.89 -23.57
N TYR A 120 1.65 61.57 -23.02
CA TYR A 120 2.92 62.11 -23.49
C TYR A 120 4.04 61.07 -23.31
N ILE A 121 5.09 61.20 -24.12
CA ILE A 121 6.30 60.39 -24.01
C ILE A 121 7.47 61.34 -23.77
N THR A 122 8.27 61.07 -22.77
CA THR A 122 9.49 61.76 -22.45
C THR A 122 10.68 61.25 -23.28
N TYR A 123 11.75 62.03 -23.39
CA TYR A 123 12.94 61.64 -24.20
C TYR A 123 13.67 60.40 -23.66
N ASP A 124 13.53 60.08 -22.38
CA ASP A 124 14.04 58.83 -21.78
C ASP A 124 13.17 57.60 -22.11
N GLY A 125 12.03 57.80 -22.79
CA GLY A 125 11.15 56.72 -23.27
C GLY A 125 10.05 56.31 -22.28
N VAL A 126 9.65 57.18 -21.36
CA VAL A 126 8.52 56.92 -20.46
C VAL A 126 7.24 57.43 -21.11
N LEU A 127 6.26 56.54 -21.30
CA LEU A 127 4.90 56.89 -21.74
C LEU A 127 4.03 57.13 -20.50
N HIS A 128 3.55 58.37 -20.36
CA HIS A 128 2.60 58.80 -19.35
C HIS A 128 1.19 58.82 -19.92
N ILE A 129 0.23 58.27 -19.21
CA ILE A 129 -1.17 58.13 -19.58
C ILE A 129 -2.05 58.76 -18.53
N GLY A 130 -2.74 59.83 -18.88
CA GLY A 130 -3.69 60.53 -18.00
C GLY A 130 -5.05 59.84 -17.95
N SER A 131 -5.94 60.35 -17.06
CA SER A 131 -7.30 59.81 -16.91
C SER A 131 -8.13 60.00 -18.20
N GLY A 132 -9.02 59.05 -18.47
CA GLY A 132 -9.94 59.16 -19.58
C GLY A 132 -10.49 57.80 -20.08
N THR A 133 -10.97 57.81 -21.33
CA THR A 133 -11.46 56.62 -22.01
C THR A 133 -10.69 56.48 -23.29
N PHE A 134 -10.06 55.30 -23.48
CA PHE A 134 -9.43 54.98 -24.76
C PHE A 134 -10.50 54.71 -25.84
N ARG A 135 -10.20 55.05 -27.06
CA ARG A 135 -10.93 54.53 -28.23
C ARG A 135 -10.45 53.12 -28.55
N SER A 136 -11.23 52.38 -29.32
CA SER A 136 -10.83 51.09 -29.81
C SER A 136 -9.56 51.13 -30.62
N THR A 137 -8.67 50.12 -30.45
CA THR A 137 -7.37 50.04 -31.13
C THR A 137 -7.48 49.51 -32.58
N SER A 138 -8.68 49.26 -33.10
CA SER A 138 -8.87 48.98 -34.54
C SER A 138 -8.17 50.00 -35.44
N GLU A 139 -7.83 51.16 -34.89
CA GLU A 139 -6.89 52.13 -35.46
C GLU A 139 -5.58 52.07 -34.65
N ILE A 140 -4.43 52.26 -35.31
CA ILE A 140 -3.10 52.23 -34.72
C ILE A 140 -3.03 53.19 -33.52
N ASN A 141 -2.68 52.70 -32.32
CA ASN A 141 -2.48 53.58 -31.16
C ASN A 141 -1.33 54.56 -31.40
N PRO A 142 -1.41 55.81 -30.85
CA PRO A 142 -0.50 56.88 -31.22
C PRO A 142 0.96 56.67 -30.78
N TRP A 143 1.16 55.87 -29.74
CA TRP A 143 2.49 55.59 -29.19
C TRP A 143 3.18 54.38 -29.86
N SER A 144 2.52 53.57 -30.68
CA SER A 144 3.07 52.35 -31.31
C SER A 144 4.33 52.58 -32.16
N ARG A 145 4.56 53.80 -32.61
CA ARG A 145 5.73 54.19 -33.41
C ARG A 145 6.96 54.60 -32.58
N TYR A 146 6.81 54.74 -31.27
CA TYR A 146 7.88 55.20 -30.39
C TYR A 146 8.50 54.00 -29.62
N ARG A 147 9.76 54.16 -29.23
CA ARG A 147 10.42 53.17 -28.37
C ARG A 147 10.05 53.51 -26.92
N VAL A 148 9.09 52.77 -26.35
CA VAL A 148 8.64 52.93 -24.99
C VAL A 148 9.42 51.94 -24.12
N LYS A 149 10.02 52.44 -23.02
CA LYS A 149 10.74 51.64 -22.02
C LYS A 149 9.93 51.42 -20.75
N LYS A 150 9.08 52.38 -20.41
CA LYS A 150 8.20 52.31 -19.23
C LYS A 150 6.85 52.95 -19.58
N ILE A 151 5.77 52.44 -19.02
CA ILE A 151 4.43 53.02 -19.03
C ILE A 151 4.05 53.41 -17.64
N VAL A 152 3.46 54.63 -17.46
CA VAL A 152 2.93 55.10 -16.19
C VAL A 152 1.49 55.57 -16.38
N PHE A 153 0.56 54.90 -15.72
CA PHE A 153 -0.81 55.38 -15.61
C PHE A 153 -0.93 56.38 -14.48
N GLU A 154 -1.10 57.64 -14.84
CA GLU A 154 -1.26 58.76 -13.87
C GLU A 154 -2.66 58.80 -13.29
N GLY A 155 -3.67 58.33 -14.00
CA GLY A 155 -5.05 58.31 -13.56
C GLY A 155 -5.86 57.13 -14.13
N ASN A 156 -7.13 57.04 -13.73
CA ASN A 156 -8.02 55.97 -14.15
C ASN A 156 -8.37 56.08 -15.63
N VAL A 157 -8.22 54.96 -16.33
CA VAL A 157 -8.47 54.87 -17.76
C VAL A 157 -9.47 53.75 -18.02
N ILE A 158 -10.51 54.02 -18.83
CA ILE A 158 -11.43 53.00 -19.32
C ILE A 158 -10.88 52.51 -20.67
N ALA A 159 -10.59 51.22 -20.79
CA ALA A 159 -10.14 50.60 -22.03
C ALA A 159 -11.24 50.63 -23.13
N GLY A 160 -10.85 50.68 -24.38
CA GLY A 160 -11.78 50.57 -25.50
C GLY A 160 -12.29 49.12 -25.67
N GLU A 161 -13.47 48.93 -26.27
CA GLU A 161 -14.03 47.57 -26.51
C GLU A 161 -13.05 46.67 -27.29
N ASP A 162 -12.36 47.23 -28.29
CA ASP A 162 -11.22 46.60 -28.90
C ASP A 162 -9.93 47.19 -28.35
N SER A 163 -9.20 46.45 -27.55
CA SER A 163 -7.90 46.78 -26.95
C SER A 163 -6.77 45.94 -27.52
N SER A 164 -6.96 45.43 -28.76
CA SER A 164 -5.96 44.64 -29.45
C SER A 164 -4.64 45.40 -29.63
N TYR A 165 -3.52 44.76 -29.36
CA TYR A 165 -2.17 45.35 -29.44
C TYR A 165 -1.98 46.68 -28.71
N LEU A 166 -2.75 46.94 -27.63
CA LEU A 166 -2.71 48.20 -26.90
C LEU A 166 -1.30 48.56 -26.40
N PHE A 167 -0.58 47.59 -25.85
CA PHE A 167 0.81 47.70 -25.38
C PHE A 167 1.74 46.72 -26.08
N GLY A 168 1.31 46.11 -27.19
CA GLY A 168 2.05 45.14 -27.97
C GLY A 168 2.12 45.50 -29.43
N ASN A 169 2.96 44.83 -30.22
CA ASN A 169 2.95 44.92 -31.65
C ASN A 169 3.52 43.67 -32.36
N SER A 170 3.35 43.61 -33.66
CA SER A 170 3.97 42.63 -34.56
C SER A 170 5.36 43.02 -35.04
N GLY A 171 5.84 44.24 -34.77
CA GLY A 171 7.01 44.85 -35.42
C GLY A 171 8.24 45.07 -34.52
N GLY A 172 8.22 44.74 -33.25
CA GLY A 172 9.40 44.78 -32.37
C GLY A 172 9.73 46.10 -31.68
N THR A 173 8.90 47.13 -31.80
CA THR A 173 9.12 48.46 -31.17
C THR A 173 8.91 48.46 -29.64
N TRP A 174 8.26 47.41 -29.09
CA TRP A 174 7.98 47.25 -27.67
C TRP A 174 8.97 46.32 -26.96
N ALA A 175 10.03 45.90 -27.64
CA ALA A 175 11.04 45.03 -27.05
C ALA A 175 11.79 45.64 -25.86
N ASP A 176 11.82 46.96 -25.80
CA ASP A 176 12.50 47.73 -24.73
C ASP A 176 11.59 48.01 -23.51
N LEU A 177 10.30 47.70 -23.58
CA LEU A 177 9.37 47.87 -22.46
C LEU A 177 9.71 46.95 -21.31
N THR A 178 10.13 47.48 -20.16
CA THR A 178 10.55 46.71 -18.98
C THR A 178 9.58 46.81 -17.82
N GLU A 179 8.71 47.82 -17.79
CA GLU A 179 7.83 48.13 -16.65
C GLU A 179 6.54 48.80 -17.09
N ILE A 180 5.42 48.42 -16.44
CA ILE A 180 4.13 49.12 -16.51
C ILE A 180 3.71 49.42 -15.08
N GLU A 181 3.67 50.72 -14.73
CA GLU A 181 3.27 51.23 -13.42
C GLU A 181 1.82 51.67 -13.45
N GLY A 182 1.03 51.30 -12.43
CA GLY A 182 -0.35 51.70 -12.29
C GLY A 182 -1.31 51.02 -13.26
N LEU A 183 -0.98 49.80 -13.75
CA LEU A 183 -1.85 49.04 -14.65
C LEU A 183 -3.20 48.69 -13.96
N ASP A 184 -3.24 48.67 -12.63
CA ASP A 184 -4.47 48.53 -11.84
C ASP A 184 -5.50 49.65 -12.07
N LYS A 185 -5.09 50.78 -12.65
CA LYS A 185 -5.97 51.91 -13.03
C LYS A 185 -6.65 51.72 -14.39
N LEU A 186 -6.30 50.64 -15.12
CA LEU A 186 -6.94 50.33 -16.40
C LEU A 186 -8.19 49.48 -16.19
N ASP A 187 -9.35 50.06 -16.42
CA ASP A 187 -10.65 49.37 -16.40
C ASP A 187 -10.88 48.63 -17.71
N THR A 188 -10.88 47.31 -17.66
CA THR A 188 -11.06 46.42 -18.80
C THR A 188 -12.48 45.85 -18.92
N SER A 189 -13.42 46.24 -18.08
CA SER A 189 -14.78 45.68 -17.99
C SER A 189 -15.60 45.72 -19.31
N ARG A 190 -15.19 46.60 -20.25
CA ARG A 190 -15.87 46.78 -21.54
C ARG A 190 -15.16 46.07 -22.71
N VAL A 191 -13.98 45.48 -22.43
CA VAL A 191 -13.13 44.92 -23.46
C VAL A 191 -13.71 43.60 -23.99
N THR A 192 -13.84 43.47 -25.28
CA THR A 192 -14.26 42.25 -25.98
C THR A 192 -13.11 41.56 -26.74
N ASN A 193 -12.06 42.34 -27.07
CA ASN A 193 -10.90 41.91 -27.82
C ASN A 193 -9.60 42.34 -27.15
N MET A 194 -8.83 41.38 -26.60
CA MET A 194 -7.51 41.58 -26.01
C MET A 194 -6.38 40.98 -26.88
N SER A 195 -6.63 40.72 -28.14
CA SER A 195 -5.64 40.07 -29.01
C SER A 195 -4.33 40.86 -29.06
N GLY A 196 -3.20 40.18 -28.80
CA GLY A 196 -1.88 40.76 -28.85
C GLY A 196 -1.60 41.91 -27.87
N MET A 197 -2.43 42.07 -26.82
CA MET A 197 -2.37 43.25 -25.93
C MET A 197 -0.96 43.53 -25.38
N PHE A 198 -0.19 42.48 -25.06
CA PHE A 198 1.21 42.53 -24.64
C PHE A 198 2.17 41.80 -25.60
N ASN A 199 1.74 41.56 -26.82
CA ASN A 199 2.51 40.79 -27.78
C ASN A 199 3.90 41.40 -28.04
N ASN A 200 4.95 40.55 -27.93
CA ASN A 200 6.36 40.92 -28.14
C ASN A 200 6.94 42.00 -27.19
N THR A 201 6.39 42.18 -26.01
CA THR A 201 6.97 43.01 -24.95
C THR A 201 8.06 42.24 -24.20
N ARG A 202 9.17 42.00 -24.89
CA ARG A 202 10.22 41.05 -24.49
C ARG A 202 10.92 41.37 -23.19
N GLY A 203 11.07 42.64 -22.85
CA GLY A 203 11.78 43.12 -21.67
C GLY A 203 10.95 43.16 -20.37
N LEU A 204 9.63 42.87 -20.43
CA LEU A 204 8.80 42.81 -19.25
C LEU A 204 9.20 41.63 -18.37
N THR A 205 9.65 41.95 -17.13
CA THR A 205 10.00 40.93 -16.12
C THR A 205 8.87 40.65 -15.14
N LYS A 206 7.89 41.54 -15.05
CA LYS A 206 6.70 41.45 -14.20
C LYS A 206 5.51 42.06 -14.94
N LEU A 207 4.36 41.43 -14.81
CA LEU A 207 3.10 41.88 -15.37
C LEU A 207 1.97 41.50 -14.40
N ASP A 208 1.34 42.50 -13.80
CA ASP A 208 0.20 42.30 -12.90
C ASP A 208 -1.10 42.58 -13.66
N VAL A 209 -1.89 41.56 -13.89
CA VAL A 209 -3.20 41.61 -14.55
C VAL A 209 -4.33 41.20 -13.62
N SER A 210 -4.09 41.23 -12.31
CA SER A 210 -5.05 40.79 -11.28
C SER A 210 -6.33 41.64 -11.25
N ASN A 211 -6.30 42.87 -11.76
CA ASN A 211 -7.46 43.75 -11.87
C ASN A 211 -8.24 43.59 -13.19
N PHE A 212 -7.78 42.78 -14.12
CA PHE A 212 -8.43 42.64 -15.43
C PHE A 212 -9.78 41.93 -15.31
N ASP A 213 -10.84 42.59 -15.74
CA ASP A 213 -12.13 41.96 -15.99
C ASP A 213 -12.14 41.44 -17.44
N THR A 214 -12.14 40.12 -17.59
CA THR A 214 -12.14 39.45 -18.88
C THR A 214 -13.49 38.83 -19.22
N SER A 215 -14.52 39.07 -18.41
CA SER A 215 -15.85 38.45 -18.55
C SER A 215 -16.56 38.68 -19.88
N ASN A 216 -16.20 39.76 -20.57
CA ASN A 216 -16.75 40.09 -21.90
C ASN A 216 -15.80 39.74 -23.07
N VAL A 217 -14.59 39.22 -22.77
CA VAL A 217 -13.57 38.97 -23.79
C VAL A 217 -13.90 37.72 -24.63
N THR A 218 -13.87 37.88 -25.92
CA THR A 218 -14.08 36.77 -26.88
C THR A 218 -12.82 36.38 -27.61
N ASN A 219 -11.79 37.23 -27.63
CA ASN A 219 -10.56 37.02 -28.39
C ASN A 219 -9.32 37.37 -27.55
N MET A 220 -8.51 36.34 -27.25
CA MET A 220 -7.22 36.42 -26.52
C MET A 220 -6.04 36.01 -27.40
N TYR A 221 -6.20 36.03 -28.72
CA TYR A 221 -5.14 35.71 -29.70
C TYR A 221 -3.83 36.41 -29.31
N ALA A 222 -2.73 35.66 -29.14
CA ALA A 222 -1.37 36.19 -28.91
C ALA A 222 -1.25 37.19 -27.74
N MET A 223 -2.20 37.21 -26.77
CA MET A 223 -2.24 38.22 -25.69
C MET A 223 -0.93 38.38 -24.94
N PHE A 224 -0.26 37.26 -24.63
CA PHE A 224 1.02 37.21 -23.91
C PHE A 224 2.17 36.65 -24.76
N ASN A 225 2.00 36.53 -26.09
CA ASN A 225 3.02 35.95 -26.94
C ASN A 225 4.32 36.76 -26.92
N GLY A 226 5.44 36.06 -26.73
CA GLY A 226 6.77 36.67 -26.83
C GLY A 226 7.21 37.48 -25.60
N LEU A 227 6.69 37.17 -24.44
CA LEU A 227 7.13 37.70 -23.16
C LEU A 227 8.35 36.91 -22.65
N PHE A 228 9.51 37.16 -23.27
CA PHE A 228 10.70 36.33 -23.06
C PHE A 228 11.30 36.45 -21.63
N ASP A 229 11.23 37.65 -21.01
CA ASP A 229 11.87 37.91 -19.72
C ASP A 229 10.89 37.82 -18.54
N LEU A 230 9.61 37.51 -18.79
CA LEU A 230 8.58 37.41 -17.77
C LEU A 230 8.81 36.16 -16.89
N THR A 231 8.91 36.36 -15.57
CA THR A 231 9.20 35.29 -14.62
C THR A 231 7.98 34.70 -13.92
N SER A 232 6.86 35.43 -13.90
CA SER A 232 5.58 34.97 -13.36
C SER A 232 4.42 35.66 -14.05
N LEU A 233 3.31 34.92 -14.22
CA LEU A 233 2.05 35.44 -14.76
C LEU A 233 0.90 34.80 -14.00
N ASP A 234 0.15 35.59 -13.26
CA ASP A 234 -1.06 35.16 -12.57
C ASP A 234 -2.29 35.53 -13.41
N VAL A 235 -3.00 34.50 -13.88
CA VAL A 235 -4.24 34.61 -14.67
C VAL A 235 -5.42 33.96 -13.95
N SER A 236 -5.30 33.73 -12.64
CA SER A 236 -6.33 33.06 -11.83
C SER A 236 -7.66 33.83 -11.75
N ASN A 237 -7.64 35.12 -12.04
CA ASN A 237 -8.84 35.96 -12.13
C ASN A 237 -9.52 35.97 -13.50
N PHE A 238 -8.93 35.32 -14.54
CA PHE A 238 -9.48 35.39 -15.88
C PHE A 238 -10.77 34.57 -16.00
N ASP A 239 -11.82 35.22 -16.47
CA ASP A 239 -13.05 34.60 -16.89
C ASP A 239 -12.98 34.35 -18.41
N THR A 240 -12.79 33.09 -18.81
CA THR A 240 -12.57 32.73 -20.23
C THR A 240 -13.81 32.12 -20.88
N ARG A 241 -14.96 32.08 -20.19
CA ARG A 241 -16.19 31.42 -20.67
C ARG A 241 -16.70 31.90 -22.02
N ASN A 242 -16.39 33.13 -22.41
CA ASN A 242 -16.81 33.74 -23.69
C ASN A 242 -15.71 33.71 -24.74
N VAL A 243 -14.52 33.24 -24.43
CA VAL A 243 -13.38 33.26 -25.34
C VAL A 243 -13.54 32.17 -26.42
N THR A 244 -13.36 32.56 -27.65
CA THR A 244 -13.44 31.67 -28.85
C THR A 244 -12.07 31.46 -29.51
N ASN A 245 -11.12 32.34 -29.29
CA ASN A 245 -9.77 32.28 -29.84
C ASN A 245 -8.71 32.49 -28.78
N MET A 246 -7.91 31.43 -28.52
CA MET A 246 -6.74 31.43 -27.62
C MET A 246 -5.43 31.12 -28.37
N SER A 247 -5.45 31.18 -29.69
CA SER A 247 -4.25 30.84 -30.47
C SER A 247 -3.09 31.76 -30.12
N LEU A 248 -1.86 31.19 -29.99
CA LEU A 248 -0.64 31.89 -29.61
C LEU A 248 -0.66 32.54 -28.22
N MET A 249 -1.70 32.34 -27.40
CA MET A 249 -1.90 33.12 -26.16
C MET A 249 -0.68 33.16 -25.24
N PHE A 250 0.00 32.03 -25.04
CA PHE A 250 1.20 31.91 -24.21
C PHE A 250 2.45 31.53 -25.00
N ALA A 251 2.39 31.62 -26.34
CA ALA A 251 3.53 31.24 -27.18
C ALA A 251 4.79 32.06 -26.82
N ASN A 252 5.95 31.42 -26.81
CA ASN A 252 7.24 32.08 -26.57
C ASN A 252 7.36 32.78 -25.17
N VAL A 253 6.61 32.33 -24.17
CA VAL A 253 6.79 32.73 -22.78
C VAL A 253 7.78 31.76 -22.14
N ILE A 254 9.05 32.13 -22.05
CA ILE A 254 10.12 31.16 -21.85
C ILE A 254 10.68 31.03 -20.43
N ASN A 255 10.31 31.95 -19.51
CA ASN A 255 10.89 32.00 -18.16
C ASN A 255 9.88 31.80 -17.03
N ILE A 256 8.67 31.34 -17.32
CA ILE A 256 7.64 31.07 -16.29
C ILE A 256 7.80 29.65 -15.74
N ASP A 257 7.78 29.50 -14.41
CA ASP A 257 7.92 28.23 -13.71
C ASP A 257 6.68 27.36 -13.79
N LYS A 258 5.53 27.95 -13.64
CA LYS A 258 4.25 27.26 -13.54
C LYS A 258 3.14 28.09 -14.16
N PHE A 259 2.29 27.44 -14.93
CA PHE A 259 1.01 27.97 -15.37
C PHE A 259 -0.10 27.37 -14.54
N ASP A 260 -0.89 28.19 -13.85
CA ASP A 260 -2.14 27.77 -13.24
C ASP A 260 -3.30 28.18 -14.16
N LEU A 261 -3.86 27.19 -14.87
CA LEU A 261 -4.94 27.35 -15.81
C LEU A 261 -6.24 26.68 -15.30
N SER A 262 -6.29 26.34 -14.02
CA SER A 262 -7.41 25.61 -13.42
C SER A 262 -8.76 26.34 -13.51
N ASN A 263 -8.73 27.67 -13.67
CA ASN A 263 -9.90 28.52 -13.84
C ASN A 263 -10.35 28.68 -15.30
N PHE A 264 -9.58 28.19 -16.28
CA PHE A 264 -9.91 28.36 -17.71
C PHE A 264 -11.10 27.52 -18.12
N ASP A 265 -12.12 28.17 -18.60
CA ASP A 265 -13.28 27.57 -19.24
C ASP A 265 -13.11 27.64 -20.76
N THR A 266 -12.82 26.51 -21.39
CA THR A 266 -12.47 26.47 -22.81
C THR A 266 -13.59 25.94 -23.70
N ARG A 267 -14.79 25.72 -23.17
CA ARG A 267 -15.94 25.10 -23.86
C ARG A 267 -16.36 25.82 -25.16
N ASN A 268 -16.04 27.11 -25.33
CA ASN A 268 -16.38 27.91 -26.48
C ASN A 268 -15.19 28.16 -27.40
N VAL A 269 -13.99 27.67 -27.06
CA VAL A 269 -12.78 27.93 -27.83
C VAL A 269 -12.78 27.08 -29.09
N THR A 270 -12.52 27.71 -30.22
CA THR A 270 -12.46 27.07 -31.54
C THR A 270 -11.06 27.01 -32.12
N ASP A 271 -10.15 27.89 -31.67
CA ASP A 271 -8.75 27.94 -32.13
C ASP A 271 -7.80 27.99 -30.91
N MET A 272 -6.98 26.92 -30.79
CA MET A 272 -5.90 26.78 -29.79
C MET A 272 -4.52 26.63 -30.47
N SER A 273 -4.43 27.00 -31.77
CA SER A 273 -3.17 26.86 -32.50
C SER A 273 -2.03 27.62 -31.83
N LEU A 274 -0.85 26.98 -31.73
CA LEU A 274 0.36 27.56 -31.11
C LEU A 274 0.19 28.05 -29.67
N MET A 275 -0.91 27.72 -28.94
CA MET A 275 -1.23 28.31 -27.66
C MET A 275 -0.08 28.20 -26.66
N PHE A 276 0.61 27.08 -26.62
CA PHE A 276 1.74 26.81 -25.72
C PHE A 276 3.08 26.63 -26.46
N ALA A 277 3.16 27.10 -27.69
CA ALA A 277 4.36 26.88 -28.49
C ALA A 277 5.60 27.56 -27.88
N ASN A 278 6.72 26.82 -27.87
CA ASN A 278 8.03 27.28 -27.39
C ASN A 278 8.06 27.79 -25.95
N LEU A 279 7.23 27.26 -25.03
CA LEU A 279 7.44 27.50 -23.62
C LEU A 279 8.75 26.82 -23.21
N ARG A 280 9.74 27.58 -22.80
CA ARG A 280 11.06 27.08 -22.41
C ARG A 280 11.48 27.70 -21.09
N ARG A 281 11.98 26.87 -20.19
CA ARG A 281 12.82 27.34 -19.09
C ARG A 281 14.17 26.63 -19.17
N SER A 282 15.25 27.37 -18.99
CA SER A 282 16.61 26.87 -19.18
C SER A 282 17.15 26.04 -18.00
N ASP A 283 16.50 26.12 -16.83
CA ASP A 283 17.03 25.69 -15.55
C ASP A 283 16.17 24.66 -14.78
N LEU A 284 15.02 24.24 -15.31
CA LEU A 284 14.20 23.16 -14.73
C LEU A 284 14.15 21.94 -15.66
N ASP A 285 14.40 20.77 -15.08
CA ASP A 285 14.40 19.51 -15.83
C ASP A 285 13.00 19.04 -16.23
N THR A 286 11.95 19.50 -15.53
CA THR A 286 10.57 19.11 -15.80
C THR A 286 9.64 20.31 -15.74
N PHE A 287 8.82 20.49 -16.76
CA PHE A 287 7.70 21.41 -16.80
C PHE A 287 6.40 20.60 -16.94
N SER A 288 5.44 20.80 -16.04
CA SER A 288 4.13 20.14 -16.08
C SER A 288 3.02 21.16 -16.26
N MET A 289 2.03 20.84 -17.08
CA MET A 289 0.78 21.58 -17.25
C MET A 289 -0.39 20.68 -16.90
N ASP A 290 -1.29 21.16 -16.06
CA ASP A 290 -2.57 20.52 -15.86
C ASP A 290 -3.58 21.10 -16.87
N LEU A 291 -4.03 20.26 -17.79
CA LEU A 291 -5.01 20.57 -18.82
C LEU A 291 -6.30 19.77 -18.63
N SER A 292 -6.48 19.15 -17.47
CA SER A 292 -7.62 18.26 -17.19
C SER A 292 -8.98 18.97 -17.26
N ASN A 293 -9.00 20.29 -17.04
CA ASN A 293 -10.20 21.13 -17.15
C ASN A 293 -10.49 21.63 -18.58
N PHE A 294 -9.60 21.36 -19.54
CA PHE A 294 -9.80 21.85 -20.93
C PHE A 294 -10.88 21.03 -21.65
N ASP A 295 -11.97 21.69 -21.96
CA ASP A 295 -12.99 21.18 -22.88
C ASP A 295 -12.62 21.61 -24.31
N THR A 296 -12.19 20.65 -25.12
CA THR A 296 -11.77 20.90 -26.51
C THR A 296 -12.82 20.50 -27.56
N SER A 297 -14.05 20.19 -27.12
CA SER A 297 -15.13 19.69 -27.98
C SER A 297 -15.59 20.65 -29.08
N GLN A 298 -15.23 21.93 -28.98
CA GLN A 298 -15.50 22.92 -30.02
C GLN A 298 -14.25 23.31 -30.84
N VAL A 299 -13.06 22.81 -30.46
CA VAL A 299 -11.80 23.19 -31.11
C VAL A 299 -11.71 22.58 -32.50
N THR A 300 -11.43 23.43 -33.50
CA THR A 300 -11.23 23.02 -34.89
C THR A 300 -9.77 23.09 -35.34
N ASN A 301 -8.94 23.86 -34.63
CA ASN A 301 -7.55 24.10 -34.96
C ASN A 301 -6.63 23.96 -33.73
N MET A 302 -5.74 22.95 -33.76
CA MET A 302 -4.68 22.67 -32.77
C MET A 302 -3.28 22.70 -33.43
N ASP A 303 -3.14 23.39 -34.61
CA ASP A 303 -1.87 23.49 -35.30
C ASP A 303 -0.76 23.95 -34.36
N ARG A 304 0.32 23.16 -34.23
CA ARG A 304 1.51 23.49 -33.40
C ARG A 304 1.23 23.84 -31.92
N MET A 305 0.12 23.36 -31.34
CA MET A 305 -0.30 23.77 -30.00
C MET A 305 0.81 23.59 -28.96
N PHE A 306 1.57 22.49 -29.01
CA PHE A 306 2.68 22.18 -28.09
C PHE A 306 4.06 22.20 -28.78
N GLN A 307 4.17 22.87 -29.93
CA GLN A 307 5.43 22.90 -30.67
C GLN A 307 6.58 23.43 -29.81
N GLY A 308 7.72 22.76 -29.85
CA GLY A 308 8.96 23.23 -29.23
C GLY A 308 9.02 23.11 -27.71
N LEU A 309 8.08 22.38 -27.07
CA LEU A 309 8.14 22.01 -25.65
C LEU A 309 9.18 20.92 -25.42
N ASN A 310 10.44 21.22 -25.66
CA ASN A 310 11.53 20.26 -25.72
C ASN A 310 11.97 19.71 -24.36
N ARG A 311 11.40 20.22 -23.24
CA ARG A 311 11.69 19.76 -21.87
C ARG A 311 10.50 19.08 -21.17
N VAL A 312 9.32 19.08 -21.81
CA VAL A 312 8.17 18.35 -21.32
C VAL A 312 8.40 16.85 -21.52
N SER A 313 8.52 16.12 -20.41
CA SER A 313 8.71 14.67 -20.43
C SER A 313 7.39 13.90 -20.37
N SER A 314 6.33 14.50 -19.82
CA SER A 314 5.00 13.90 -19.68
C SER A 314 3.92 14.89 -20.09
N LEU A 315 2.91 14.40 -20.81
CA LEU A 315 1.77 15.21 -21.26
C LEU A 315 0.48 14.40 -21.10
N ASP A 316 -0.46 14.89 -20.30
CA ASP A 316 -1.81 14.34 -20.19
C ASP A 316 -2.79 15.17 -21.00
N ILE A 317 -3.33 14.58 -22.04
CA ILE A 317 -4.38 15.11 -22.90
C ILE A 317 -5.56 14.13 -23.02
N SER A 318 -5.74 13.31 -21.98
CA SER A 318 -6.82 12.31 -21.94
C SER A 318 -8.22 12.94 -21.90
N SER A 319 -8.33 14.21 -21.49
CA SER A 319 -9.59 14.99 -21.54
C SER A 319 -9.93 15.53 -22.91
N PHE A 320 -8.99 15.53 -23.88
CA PHE A 320 -9.19 16.18 -25.17
C PHE A 320 -10.18 15.43 -26.05
N ASP A 321 -11.18 16.16 -26.50
CA ASP A 321 -12.07 15.75 -27.58
C ASP A 321 -11.62 16.40 -28.91
N THR A 322 -11.13 15.57 -29.82
CA THR A 322 -10.64 16.04 -31.12
C THR A 322 -11.63 15.81 -32.26
N SER A 323 -12.88 15.48 -31.96
CA SER A 323 -13.90 15.11 -32.93
C SER A 323 -14.19 16.21 -33.98
N LYS A 324 -13.97 17.51 -33.65
CA LYS A 324 -14.13 18.66 -34.55
C LYS A 324 -12.82 19.20 -35.09
N VAL A 325 -11.68 18.67 -34.66
CA VAL A 325 -10.37 19.15 -35.09
C VAL A 325 -10.18 18.83 -36.55
N THR A 326 -9.83 19.84 -37.35
CA THR A 326 -9.52 19.70 -38.76
C THR A 326 -8.04 19.94 -39.08
N ASN A 327 -7.33 20.61 -38.19
CA ASN A 327 -5.90 20.87 -38.29
C ASN A 327 -5.18 20.63 -36.96
N MET A 328 -4.27 19.65 -36.94
CA MET A 328 -3.40 19.29 -35.84
C MET A 328 -1.93 19.23 -36.29
N SER A 329 -1.61 19.89 -37.38
CA SER A 329 -0.28 19.79 -38.01
C SER A 329 0.80 20.23 -37.04
N SER A 330 1.87 19.41 -36.92
CA SER A 330 3.03 19.71 -36.06
C SER A 330 2.71 19.97 -34.58
N MET A 331 1.58 19.49 -34.06
CA MET A 331 1.12 19.72 -32.68
C MET A 331 2.19 19.39 -31.67
N PHE A 332 2.93 18.28 -31.89
CA PHE A 332 3.98 17.79 -30.96
C PHE A 332 5.41 17.99 -31.50
N SER A 333 5.56 18.79 -32.58
CA SER A 333 6.87 19.01 -33.18
C SER A 333 7.87 19.63 -32.22
N GLY A 334 9.06 19.03 -32.07
CA GLY A 334 10.12 19.55 -31.18
C GLY A 334 9.95 19.17 -29.68
N MET A 335 9.02 18.28 -29.36
CA MET A 335 8.88 17.73 -27.98
C MET A 335 9.82 16.53 -27.76
N GLN A 336 11.12 16.73 -27.87
CA GLN A 336 12.09 15.63 -27.93
C GLN A 336 12.26 14.89 -26.60
N SER A 337 11.90 15.52 -25.47
CA SER A 337 11.95 14.89 -24.14
C SER A 337 10.67 14.14 -23.77
N LEU A 338 9.61 14.19 -24.59
CA LEU A 338 8.33 13.55 -24.29
C LEU A 338 8.47 12.04 -24.28
N LYS A 339 8.42 11.45 -23.08
CA LYS A 339 8.51 10.00 -22.87
C LYS A 339 7.18 9.37 -22.47
N ILE A 340 6.24 10.19 -21.98
CA ILE A 340 4.94 9.76 -21.47
C ILE A 340 3.86 10.63 -22.09
N ILE A 341 2.87 10.01 -22.71
CA ILE A 341 1.69 10.71 -23.20
C ILE A 341 0.43 9.92 -22.84
N ARG A 342 -0.53 10.59 -22.19
CA ARG A 342 -1.83 10.00 -21.90
C ARG A 342 -2.86 10.47 -22.92
N LEU A 343 -3.48 9.50 -23.60
CA LEU A 343 -4.45 9.70 -24.67
C LEU A 343 -5.82 9.18 -24.23
N GLY A 344 -6.87 9.97 -24.46
CA GLY A 344 -8.22 9.67 -24.03
C GLY A 344 -9.10 9.04 -25.11
N GLN A 345 -10.29 8.63 -24.68
CA GLN A 345 -11.27 7.96 -25.52
C GLN A 345 -11.76 8.84 -26.70
N SER A 346 -11.87 10.15 -26.48
CA SER A 346 -12.35 11.10 -27.51
C SER A 346 -11.21 11.69 -28.36
N PHE A 347 -9.97 11.23 -28.13
CA PHE A 347 -8.81 11.69 -28.88
C PHE A 347 -8.63 10.88 -30.17
N SER A 348 -8.29 11.56 -31.25
CA SER A 348 -7.82 10.97 -32.52
C SER A 348 -6.74 11.86 -33.11
N PHE A 349 -5.72 11.24 -33.71
CA PHE A 349 -4.73 12.01 -34.47
C PHE A 349 -5.30 12.45 -35.82
N TYR A 350 -5.17 13.73 -36.11
CA TYR A 350 -5.52 14.33 -37.39
C TYR A 350 -4.26 14.89 -38.05
N THR A 351 -4.18 14.81 -39.35
CA THR A 351 -3.04 15.32 -40.11
C THR A 351 -1.69 14.84 -39.55
N ASN A 352 -0.57 15.47 -39.93
CA ASN A 352 0.75 15.11 -39.39
C ASN A 352 1.01 15.86 -38.08
N ALA A 353 0.58 15.25 -36.94
CA ALA A 353 0.76 15.82 -35.61
C ALA A 353 2.23 15.85 -35.13
N MET A 354 3.14 15.13 -35.79
CA MET A 354 4.57 15.07 -35.53
C MET A 354 4.91 14.63 -34.07
N LEU A 355 4.26 13.56 -33.61
CA LEU A 355 4.65 12.94 -32.34
C LEU A 355 6.13 12.52 -32.41
N PRO A 356 6.96 12.82 -31.37
CA PRO A 356 8.37 12.48 -31.43
C PRO A 356 8.57 10.96 -31.44
N SER A 357 9.57 10.52 -32.20
CA SER A 357 9.99 9.11 -32.19
C SER A 357 10.87 8.85 -30.99
N PRO A 358 10.57 7.81 -30.19
CA PRO A 358 11.47 7.38 -29.13
C PRO A 358 12.86 7.05 -29.67
N ILE A 359 13.88 7.33 -28.86
CA ILE A 359 15.28 7.05 -29.23
C ILE A 359 15.54 5.56 -28.98
N SER A 360 16.05 4.85 -30.01
CA SER A 360 16.56 3.48 -29.83
C SER A 360 17.91 3.53 -29.12
N SER A 361 18.04 2.84 -28.00
CA SER A 361 19.24 2.79 -27.15
C SER A 361 19.31 1.45 -26.43
N GLU A 362 20.29 1.28 -25.53
CA GLU A 362 20.33 0.12 -24.63
C GLU A 362 19.11 0.08 -23.69
N ILE A 363 18.56 1.25 -23.35
CA ILE A 363 17.43 1.41 -22.40
C ILE A 363 16.07 1.31 -23.12
N TYR A 364 15.94 1.80 -24.35
CA TYR A 364 14.67 1.89 -25.06
C TYR A 364 14.72 1.24 -26.46
N THR A 365 13.60 0.64 -26.84
CA THR A 365 13.47 -0.06 -28.15
C THR A 365 13.31 0.88 -29.34
N GLY A 366 13.03 2.17 -29.13
CA GLY A 366 12.67 3.13 -30.18
C GLY A 366 11.18 3.12 -30.54
N LYS A 367 10.33 2.52 -29.72
CA LYS A 367 8.87 2.44 -29.90
C LYS A 367 8.12 3.02 -28.72
N TRP A 368 6.86 3.35 -28.94
CA TRP A 368 5.86 3.61 -27.92
C TRP A 368 5.18 2.31 -27.56
N VAL A 369 4.81 2.13 -26.27
CA VAL A 369 3.98 1.02 -25.78
C VAL A 369 2.94 1.58 -24.83
N ASN A 370 1.72 1.07 -24.86
CA ASN A 370 0.71 1.40 -23.86
C ASN A 370 1.01 0.67 -22.53
N VAL A 371 0.71 1.32 -21.41
CA VAL A 371 0.98 0.79 -20.08
C VAL A 371 0.15 -0.47 -19.77
N GLY A 372 -1.10 -0.50 -20.21
CA GLY A 372 -2.00 -1.61 -19.96
C GLY A 372 -2.30 -1.76 -18.47
N THR A 373 -2.17 -2.98 -17.94
CA THR A 373 -2.28 -3.28 -16.50
C THR A 373 -0.92 -3.21 -15.76
N GLY A 374 0.14 -2.83 -16.46
CA GLY A 374 1.48 -2.65 -15.92
C GLY A 374 1.68 -1.30 -15.25
N SER A 375 2.93 -0.86 -15.20
CA SER A 375 3.31 0.48 -14.74
C SER A 375 4.05 1.24 -15.85
N ILE A 376 4.33 2.51 -15.61
CA ILE A 376 5.10 3.37 -16.55
C ILE A 376 6.47 2.74 -16.84
N ASP A 377 7.13 2.16 -15.82
CA ASP A 377 8.45 1.56 -15.95
C ASP A 377 8.39 0.13 -16.51
N PHE A 378 7.29 -0.58 -16.27
CA PHE A 378 7.07 -1.96 -16.69
C PHE A 378 5.74 -2.09 -17.43
N PRO A 379 5.62 -1.45 -18.62
CA PRO A 379 4.42 -1.52 -19.42
C PRO A 379 4.21 -2.95 -19.94
N ASN A 380 2.95 -3.40 -19.91
CA ASN A 380 2.57 -4.72 -20.42
C ASN A 380 1.46 -4.66 -21.48
N GLY A 381 1.18 -3.48 -21.98
CA GLY A 381 0.22 -3.29 -23.05
C GLY A 381 0.65 -3.94 -24.37
N LEU A 382 -0.31 -4.20 -25.22
CA LEU A 382 -0.11 -4.92 -26.49
C LEU A 382 0.15 -3.99 -27.67
N ASN A 383 -0.13 -2.68 -27.52
CA ASN A 383 0.03 -1.68 -28.57
C ASN A 383 1.47 -1.17 -28.59
N ILE A 384 2.33 -1.86 -29.32
CA ILE A 384 3.76 -1.52 -29.46
C ILE A 384 3.97 -0.92 -30.85
N TRP A 385 4.11 0.41 -30.93
CA TRP A 385 4.11 1.15 -32.17
C TRP A 385 5.27 2.13 -32.27
N SER A 386 5.75 2.38 -33.49
CA SER A 386 6.52 3.59 -33.78
C SER A 386 5.64 4.84 -33.62
N ALA A 387 6.21 6.02 -33.56
CA ALA A 387 5.43 7.25 -33.47
C ALA A 387 4.46 7.41 -34.67
N SER A 388 4.88 7.03 -35.86
CA SER A 388 4.02 7.06 -37.06
C SER A 388 2.89 6.04 -37.03
N GLU A 389 3.16 4.84 -36.51
CA GLU A 389 2.14 3.81 -36.31
C GLU A 389 1.15 4.19 -35.22
N LEU A 390 1.61 4.79 -34.12
CA LEU A 390 0.74 5.28 -33.04
C LEU A 390 -0.21 6.35 -33.58
N MET A 391 0.30 7.33 -34.32
CA MET A 391 -0.55 8.36 -34.97
C MET A 391 -1.52 7.80 -36.02
N ALA A 392 -1.17 6.70 -36.67
CA ALA A 392 -2.00 6.12 -37.75
C ALA A 392 -3.04 5.11 -37.22
N ASN A 393 -2.73 4.38 -36.18
CA ASN A 393 -3.51 3.24 -35.73
C ASN A 393 -4.33 3.51 -34.45
N TYR A 394 -4.00 4.56 -33.70
CA TYR A 394 -4.68 4.87 -32.45
C TYR A 394 -6.18 5.09 -32.66
N ASN A 395 -6.96 4.31 -31.95
CA ASN A 395 -8.42 4.44 -31.84
C ASN A 395 -8.80 4.68 -30.38
N GLY A 396 -9.29 5.88 -30.06
CA GLY A 396 -9.60 6.27 -28.70
C GLY A 396 -10.56 5.32 -27.96
N GLU A 397 -11.51 4.69 -28.66
CA GLU A 397 -12.47 3.76 -28.05
C GLU A 397 -11.81 2.47 -27.52
N THR A 398 -10.75 2.00 -28.16
CA THR A 398 -10.10 0.72 -27.85
C THR A 398 -8.70 0.86 -27.25
N ASP A 399 -8.02 1.96 -27.53
CA ASP A 399 -6.59 2.14 -27.27
C ASP A 399 -6.30 3.26 -26.27
N SER A 400 -7.35 3.86 -25.65
CA SER A 400 -7.17 4.90 -24.64
C SER A 400 -6.37 4.38 -23.46
N ASP A 401 -5.17 4.97 -23.25
CA ASP A 401 -4.22 4.54 -22.24
C ASP A 401 -3.10 5.58 -22.10
N THR A 402 -2.20 5.35 -21.18
CA THR A 402 -0.90 6.01 -21.09
C THR A 402 0.08 5.28 -21.99
N TYR A 403 0.72 6.00 -22.89
CA TYR A 403 1.78 5.49 -23.76
C TYR A 403 3.13 5.99 -23.27
N VAL A 404 4.09 5.08 -23.20
CA VAL A 404 5.46 5.36 -22.75
C VAL A 404 6.48 4.90 -23.80
N TRP A 405 7.69 5.43 -23.75
CA TRP A 405 8.78 4.84 -24.53
C TRP A 405 9.00 3.41 -24.05
N GLN A 406 8.95 2.45 -24.97
CA GLN A 406 9.08 1.04 -24.64
C GLN A 406 10.47 0.73 -24.09
N PRO A 407 10.60 0.32 -22.82
CA PRO A 407 11.90 -0.03 -22.24
C PRO A 407 12.42 -1.36 -22.77
N ASN A 408 13.75 -1.52 -22.86
CA ASN A 408 14.44 -2.79 -23.09
C ASN A 408 14.53 -3.55 -21.76
N LEU A 409 13.47 -4.28 -21.41
CA LEU A 409 13.41 -5.01 -20.16
C LEU A 409 14.28 -6.27 -20.19
N ILE A 410 15.25 -6.37 -19.29
CA ILE A 410 16.14 -7.53 -19.12
C ILE A 410 15.43 -8.55 -18.22
N ASP A 411 15.48 -9.84 -18.57
CA ASP A 411 14.99 -10.93 -17.70
C ASP A 411 15.85 -11.00 -16.44
N ALA A 412 15.21 -10.94 -15.30
CA ALA A 412 15.89 -11.07 -14.01
C ALA A 412 16.24 -12.51 -13.69
N ALA A 413 17.25 -12.70 -12.86
CA ALA A 413 17.45 -13.98 -12.23
C ALA A 413 16.26 -14.30 -11.30
N PRO A 414 15.89 -15.58 -11.15
CA PRO A 414 14.73 -15.96 -10.36
C PRO A 414 14.90 -15.66 -8.88
N VAL A 415 13.79 -15.33 -8.21
CA VAL A 415 13.70 -15.27 -6.76
C VAL A 415 13.10 -16.58 -6.26
N THR A 416 13.85 -17.32 -5.42
CA THR A 416 13.41 -18.59 -4.86
C THR A 416 12.86 -18.38 -3.46
N VAL A 417 11.56 -18.62 -3.27
CA VAL A 417 10.88 -18.53 -1.97
C VAL A 417 10.91 -19.90 -1.31
N LYS A 418 11.59 -20.02 -0.17
CA LYS A 418 11.76 -21.25 0.62
C LYS A 418 10.89 -21.22 1.86
N TYR A 419 10.40 -22.39 2.26
CA TYR A 419 9.55 -22.61 3.42
C TYR A 419 10.22 -23.68 4.29
N GLN A 420 10.84 -23.29 5.41
CA GLN A 420 11.66 -24.18 6.22
C GLN A 420 11.45 -23.98 7.73
N ASN A 421 11.80 -24.98 8.53
CA ASN A 421 11.83 -24.83 9.98
C ASN A 421 13.09 -24.07 10.43
N SER A 422 13.21 -23.83 11.76
CA SER A 422 14.37 -23.16 12.37
C SER A 422 15.69 -23.91 12.18
N GLU A 423 15.65 -25.20 11.86
CA GLU A 423 16.82 -26.06 11.63
C GLU A 423 17.23 -26.09 10.14
N GLY A 424 16.44 -25.42 9.27
CA GLY A 424 16.68 -25.34 7.83
C GLY A 424 16.10 -26.52 7.03
N GLU A 425 15.27 -27.36 7.65
CA GLU A 425 14.60 -28.44 6.93
C GLU A 425 13.45 -27.88 6.10
N GLN A 426 13.37 -28.27 4.83
CA GLN A 426 12.32 -27.85 3.92
C GLN A 426 10.98 -28.48 4.30
N LEU A 427 9.96 -27.64 4.46
CA LEU A 427 8.60 -28.06 4.83
C LEU A 427 7.64 -28.11 3.64
N SER A 428 7.92 -27.36 2.58
CA SER A 428 7.12 -27.33 1.35
C SER A 428 8.03 -27.04 0.16
N GLU A 429 7.58 -27.43 -1.05
CA GLU A 429 8.28 -27.10 -2.29
C GLU A 429 8.46 -25.59 -2.43
N PRO A 430 9.65 -25.13 -2.83
CA PRO A 430 9.91 -23.71 -3.06
C PRO A 430 9.00 -23.12 -4.15
N THR A 431 8.71 -21.84 -4.03
CA THR A 431 8.05 -21.06 -5.09
C THR A 431 9.11 -20.27 -5.83
N VAL A 432 9.08 -20.29 -7.16
CA VAL A 432 10.01 -19.51 -7.99
C VAL A 432 9.24 -18.35 -8.60
N LEU A 433 9.70 -17.12 -8.33
CA LEU A 433 9.17 -15.90 -8.91
C LEU A 433 10.09 -15.47 -10.05
N SER A 434 9.48 -15.00 -11.14
CA SER A 434 10.19 -14.53 -12.34
C SER A 434 9.65 -13.16 -12.74
N GLY A 435 10.53 -12.29 -13.20
CA GLY A 435 10.19 -10.93 -13.61
C GLY A 435 11.30 -10.29 -14.44
N LYS A 436 11.25 -8.97 -14.57
CA LYS A 436 12.30 -8.17 -15.21
C LYS A 436 13.12 -7.46 -14.14
N VAL A 437 14.39 -7.21 -14.44
CA VAL A 437 15.27 -6.43 -13.55
C VAL A 437 14.61 -5.09 -13.24
N GLY A 438 14.55 -4.74 -11.94
CA GLY A 438 13.90 -3.54 -11.46
C GLY A 438 12.41 -3.67 -11.11
N MET A 439 11.71 -4.74 -11.56
CA MET A 439 10.32 -4.99 -11.13
C MET A 439 10.27 -5.36 -9.64
N VAL A 440 9.24 -4.90 -8.98
CA VAL A 440 8.94 -5.31 -7.61
C VAL A 440 8.37 -6.74 -7.62
N TYR A 441 8.82 -7.57 -6.69
CA TYR A 441 8.18 -8.85 -6.39
C TYR A 441 7.61 -8.83 -4.98
N GLU A 442 6.55 -9.60 -4.80
CA GLU A 442 5.96 -9.88 -3.50
C GLU A 442 5.86 -11.39 -3.32
N SER A 443 6.23 -11.88 -2.16
CA SER A 443 6.07 -13.27 -1.76
C SER A 443 5.23 -13.37 -0.49
N ASN A 444 4.53 -14.49 -0.35
CA ASN A 444 3.69 -14.74 0.80
C ASN A 444 4.03 -16.09 1.46
N PRO A 445 3.87 -16.23 2.78
CA PRO A 445 4.02 -17.51 3.44
C PRO A 445 2.95 -18.49 2.96
N LYS A 446 3.28 -19.78 2.95
CA LYS A 446 2.31 -20.86 2.70
C LYS A 446 1.67 -21.33 4.00
N GLU A 447 0.41 -21.70 3.93
CA GLU A 447 -0.21 -22.48 5.01
C GLU A 447 0.33 -23.90 4.98
N ILE A 448 0.96 -24.32 6.08
CA ILE A 448 1.52 -25.68 6.24
C ILE A 448 0.91 -26.26 7.51
N THR A 449 0.14 -27.34 7.37
CA THR A 449 -0.57 -27.99 8.48
C THR A 449 0.40 -28.35 9.62
N GLY A 450 0.07 -27.94 10.83
CA GLY A 450 0.88 -28.15 12.02
C GLY A 450 2.08 -27.23 12.18
N TRP A 451 2.18 -26.18 11.35
CA TRP A 451 3.27 -25.21 11.42
C TRP A 451 2.78 -23.77 11.35
N ASN A 452 3.36 -22.89 12.14
CA ASN A 452 3.10 -21.47 12.17
C ASN A 452 4.33 -20.71 11.69
N VAL A 453 4.11 -19.67 10.89
CA VAL A 453 5.16 -18.73 10.49
C VAL A 453 5.61 -17.94 11.71
N VAL A 454 6.90 -17.95 12.02
CA VAL A 454 7.47 -17.19 13.12
C VAL A 454 8.41 -16.08 12.67
N LYS A 455 8.84 -16.13 11.40
CA LYS A 455 9.64 -15.07 10.81
C LYS A 455 9.21 -14.81 9.37
N ILE A 456 8.76 -13.58 9.14
CA ILE A 456 8.58 -13.02 7.81
C ILE A 456 9.93 -12.39 7.43
N PRO A 457 10.51 -12.75 6.30
CA PRO A 457 11.79 -12.19 5.89
C PRO A 457 11.66 -10.71 5.45
N ASP A 458 12.68 -9.90 5.71
CA ASP A 458 12.70 -8.47 5.35
C ASP A 458 12.58 -8.25 3.83
N ASN A 459 13.03 -9.23 3.04
CA ASN A 459 12.92 -9.24 1.59
C ASN A 459 11.72 -10.06 1.08
N ALA A 460 10.63 -10.17 1.86
CA ALA A 460 9.37 -10.75 1.37
C ALA A 460 8.80 -9.93 0.20
N VAL A 461 9.03 -8.63 0.22
CA VAL A 461 8.85 -7.70 -0.89
C VAL A 461 10.24 -7.17 -1.26
N GLY A 462 10.55 -7.13 -2.53
CA GLY A 462 11.84 -6.69 -3.01
C GLY A 462 11.82 -6.37 -4.50
N VAL A 463 12.99 -6.15 -5.07
CA VAL A 463 13.14 -5.83 -6.48
C VAL A 463 13.94 -6.95 -7.15
N PHE A 464 13.45 -7.40 -8.32
CA PHE A 464 14.17 -8.36 -9.15
C PHE A 464 15.51 -7.80 -9.64
N THR A 465 16.57 -8.59 -9.54
CA THR A 465 17.94 -8.21 -9.95
C THR A 465 18.51 -9.18 -10.99
N GLU A 466 19.68 -8.88 -11.52
CA GLU A 466 20.42 -9.79 -12.39
C GLU A 466 20.99 -11.00 -11.62
N GLU A 467 21.08 -10.91 -10.28
CA GLU A 467 21.55 -11.97 -9.40
C GLU A 467 20.36 -12.73 -8.78
N ALA A 468 20.52 -14.06 -8.63
CA ALA A 468 19.50 -14.89 -7.99
C ALA A 468 19.34 -14.53 -6.50
N GLN A 469 18.09 -14.44 -6.06
CA GLN A 469 17.72 -14.06 -4.71
C GLN A 469 16.95 -15.18 -4.02
N GLU A 470 17.05 -15.23 -2.69
CA GLU A 470 16.29 -16.16 -1.87
C GLU A 470 15.46 -15.42 -0.83
N VAL A 471 14.20 -15.83 -0.70
CA VAL A 471 13.28 -15.40 0.35
C VAL A 471 12.99 -16.60 1.25
N VAL A 472 13.23 -16.49 2.55
CA VAL A 472 13.15 -17.64 3.46
C VAL A 472 12.13 -17.36 4.55
N TYR A 473 10.99 -18.07 4.49
CA TYR A 473 10.00 -18.09 5.57
C TYR A 473 10.38 -19.17 6.58
N VAL A 474 10.45 -18.81 7.85
CA VAL A 474 10.78 -19.74 8.94
C VAL A 474 9.53 -20.07 9.73
N TYR A 475 9.36 -21.36 10.01
CA TYR A 475 8.19 -21.92 10.68
C TYR A 475 8.60 -22.66 11.96
N GLU A 476 7.72 -22.64 12.92
CA GLU A 476 7.76 -23.52 14.09
C GLU A 476 6.50 -24.36 14.17
N ARG A 477 6.62 -25.56 14.79
CA ARG A 477 5.46 -26.43 15.00
C ARG A 477 4.39 -25.69 15.81
N SER A 478 3.15 -25.78 15.37
CA SER A 478 1.99 -25.24 16.07
C SER A 478 1.81 -25.93 17.44
N ASP A 479 1.25 -25.20 18.40
CA ASP A 479 0.77 -25.82 19.64
C ASP A 479 -0.36 -26.80 19.30
N ALA A 480 -0.28 -27.99 19.85
CA ALA A 480 -1.31 -28.99 19.68
C ALA A 480 -2.49 -28.72 20.61
N ALA A 481 -3.66 -29.23 20.26
CA ALA A 481 -4.72 -29.36 21.22
C ALA A 481 -4.27 -30.30 22.36
N PRO A 482 -4.68 -30.02 23.61
CA PRO A 482 -4.25 -30.81 24.77
C PRO A 482 -4.77 -32.24 24.70
N VAL A 483 -3.96 -33.19 25.20
CA VAL A 483 -4.40 -34.56 25.47
C VAL A 483 -4.87 -34.64 26.90
N THR A 484 -6.14 -35.01 27.13
CA THR A 484 -6.74 -35.14 28.44
C THR A 484 -6.65 -36.60 28.90
N VAL A 485 -5.86 -36.89 29.96
CA VAL A 485 -5.75 -38.21 30.55
C VAL A 485 -6.75 -38.31 31.70
N ARG A 486 -7.69 -39.25 31.62
CA ARG A 486 -8.74 -39.48 32.62
C ARG A 486 -8.53 -40.81 33.35
N TYR A 487 -8.97 -40.86 34.58
CA TYR A 487 -8.85 -42.00 35.49
C TYR A 487 -10.26 -42.36 35.95
N LYS A 488 -10.86 -43.42 35.41
CA LYS A 488 -12.27 -43.76 35.62
C LYS A 488 -12.39 -45.18 36.19
N ASP A 489 -13.46 -45.40 36.98
CA ASP A 489 -13.84 -46.75 37.32
C ASP A 489 -14.55 -47.47 36.16
N THR A 490 -14.86 -48.78 36.34
CA THR A 490 -15.59 -49.58 35.36
C THR A 490 -17.01 -49.10 35.09
N ASP A 491 -17.55 -48.28 35.97
CA ASP A 491 -18.88 -47.65 35.80
C ASP A 491 -18.80 -46.25 35.12
N GLY A 492 -17.56 -45.77 34.83
CA GLY A 492 -17.31 -44.51 34.14
C GLY A 492 -17.20 -43.29 35.08
N ASN A 493 -17.19 -43.47 36.42
CA ASN A 493 -17.03 -42.36 37.36
C ASN A 493 -15.55 -41.92 37.43
N GLU A 494 -15.32 -40.62 37.54
CA GLU A 494 -13.97 -40.07 37.71
C GLU A 494 -13.42 -40.40 39.10
N LEU A 495 -12.22 -40.94 39.16
CA LEU A 495 -11.53 -41.31 40.40
C LEU A 495 -10.50 -40.28 40.86
N SER A 496 -10.02 -39.45 39.90
CA SER A 496 -9.05 -38.39 40.14
C SER A 496 -9.20 -37.29 39.10
N ASP A 497 -8.72 -36.08 39.40
CA ASP A 497 -8.63 -35.01 38.44
C ASP A 497 -7.82 -35.45 37.21
N PRO A 498 -8.27 -35.06 35.99
CA PRO A 498 -7.58 -35.42 34.76
C PRO A 498 -6.19 -34.78 34.71
N THR A 499 -5.26 -35.45 34.03
CA THR A 499 -3.95 -34.90 33.69
C THR A 499 -4.00 -34.33 32.29
N ILE A 500 -3.51 -33.09 32.11
CA ILE A 500 -3.46 -32.42 30.80
C ILE A 500 -2.02 -32.47 30.28
N LEU A 501 -1.86 -33.07 29.10
CA LEU A 501 -0.58 -33.09 28.40
C LEU A 501 -0.63 -32.05 27.27
N ASN A 502 0.37 -31.17 27.26
CA ASN A 502 0.53 -30.13 26.22
C ASN A 502 1.79 -30.42 25.41
N GLY A 503 1.74 -30.13 24.13
CA GLY A 503 2.86 -30.35 23.23
C GLY A 503 2.69 -29.63 21.90
N LYS A 504 3.55 -29.95 20.97
CA LYS A 504 3.52 -29.43 19.59
C LYS A 504 2.96 -30.48 18.65
N VAL A 505 2.20 -30.06 17.64
CA VAL A 505 1.64 -30.93 16.59
C VAL A 505 2.72 -31.81 15.98
N GLY A 506 2.44 -33.12 15.88
CA GLY A 506 3.34 -34.09 15.29
C GLY A 506 4.45 -34.61 16.21
N LEU A 507 4.56 -34.11 17.46
CA LEU A 507 5.46 -34.67 18.45
C LEU A 507 4.77 -35.78 19.25
N PRO A 508 5.53 -36.81 19.77
CA PRO A 508 4.96 -37.88 20.56
C PRO A 508 4.56 -37.41 21.95
N TYR A 509 3.52 -38.04 22.52
CA TYR A 509 3.18 -37.98 23.91
C TYR A 509 3.15 -39.37 24.52
N THR A 510 3.37 -39.43 25.83
CA THR A 510 3.19 -40.60 26.66
C THR A 510 2.41 -40.24 27.90
N SER A 511 1.41 -41.03 28.22
CA SER A 511 0.68 -40.95 29.48
C SER A 511 0.95 -42.14 30.37
N GLU A 512 0.77 -42.00 31.65
CA GLU A 512 0.95 -43.06 32.64
C GLU A 512 -0.30 -43.16 33.53
N ALA A 513 -0.57 -44.41 33.99
CA ALA A 513 -1.61 -44.65 34.94
C ALA A 513 -1.24 -44.01 36.28
N LYS A 514 -2.22 -43.43 37.00
CA LYS A 514 -2.04 -42.79 38.29
C LYS A 514 -2.23 -43.83 39.39
N GLU A 515 -1.39 -43.84 40.40
CA GLU A 515 -1.63 -44.62 41.62
C GLU A 515 -2.79 -43.99 42.39
N ILE A 516 -3.87 -44.76 42.56
CA ILE A 516 -5.07 -44.37 43.30
C ILE A 516 -5.32 -45.39 44.37
N SER A 517 -5.24 -44.98 45.67
CA SER A 517 -5.41 -45.87 46.81
C SER A 517 -6.74 -46.62 46.71
N GLY A 518 -6.70 -47.95 46.91
CA GLY A 518 -7.87 -48.81 46.83
C GLY A 518 -8.32 -49.17 45.41
N TRP A 519 -7.57 -48.80 44.39
CA TRP A 519 -7.89 -49.06 42.99
C TRP A 519 -6.68 -49.63 42.24
N TYR A 520 -6.88 -50.50 41.28
CA TYR A 520 -5.85 -50.96 40.36
C TYR A 520 -6.32 -50.86 38.91
N VAL A 521 -5.39 -50.61 38.01
CA VAL A 521 -5.67 -50.46 36.56
C VAL A 521 -6.06 -51.82 35.99
N VAL A 522 -7.21 -51.91 35.38
CA VAL A 522 -7.68 -53.14 34.69
C VAL A 522 -7.53 -53.02 33.19
N GLU A 523 -7.52 -51.81 32.62
CA GLU A 523 -7.34 -51.55 31.19
C GLU A 523 -6.37 -50.39 30.97
N THR A 524 -5.30 -50.67 30.24
CA THR A 524 -4.39 -49.66 29.75
C THR A 524 -4.84 -49.28 28.35
N PRO A 525 -5.14 -48.01 28.04
CA PRO A 525 -5.66 -47.59 26.75
C PRO A 525 -4.59 -47.77 25.65
N ASP A 526 -5.00 -48.17 24.48
CA ASP A 526 -4.11 -48.33 23.30
C ASP A 526 -3.42 -47.05 22.92
N ASN A 527 -4.05 -45.89 23.18
CA ASN A 527 -3.53 -44.54 22.93
C ASN A 527 -2.83 -43.92 24.16
N ALA A 528 -2.37 -44.76 25.14
CA ALA A 528 -1.50 -44.27 26.23
C ALA A 528 -0.21 -43.61 25.68
N TYR A 529 0.21 -44.03 24.51
CA TYR A 529 1.26 -43.45 23.70
C TYR A 529 0.69 -43.02 22.35
N GLY A 530 0.99 -41.77 21.89
CA GLY A 530 0.46 -41.27 20.63
C GLY A 530 1.23 -40.07 20.12
N ILE A 531 0.62 -39.34 19.18
CA ILE A 531 1.18 -38.13 18.58
C ILE A 531 0.20 -36.99 18.83
N PHE A 532 0.70 -35.86 19.31
CA PHE A 532 -0.07 -34.62 19.46
C PHE A 532 -0.63 -34.17 18.11
N SER A 533 -1.90 -33.78 18.08
CA SER A 533 -2.61 -33.33 16.88
C SER A 533 -3.29 -31.96 17.10
N GLU A 534 -3.83 -31.39 16.04
CA GLU A 534 -4.64 -30.16 16.12
C GLU A 534 -6.01 -30.40 16.80
N ALA A 535 -6.47 -31.67 16.80
CA ALA A 535 -7.70 -32.07 17.47
C ALA A 535 -7.44 -32.53 18.90
N ALA A 536 -8.33 -32.17 19.85
CA ALA A 536 -8.28 -32.65 21.23
C ALA A 536 -8.40 -34.18 21.27
N GLN A 537 -7.56 -34.80 22.10
CA GLN A 537 -7.48 -36.23 22.29
C GLN A 537 -7.77 -36.57 23.76
N GLU A 538 -8.33 -37.77 24.00
CA GLU A 538 -8.61 -38.28 25.32
C GLU A 538 -7.97 -39.67 25.52
N VAL A 539 -7.31 -39.87 26.65
CA VAL A 539 -6.75 -41.15 27.10
C VAL A 539 -7.46 -41.53 28.38
N VAL A 540 -8.06 -42.72 28.45
CA VAL A 540 -8.86 -43.16 29.59
C VAL A 540 -8.26 -44.44 30.17
N TYR A 541 -7.72 -44.33 31.39
CA TYR A 541 -7.33 -45.50 32.22
C TYR A 541 -8.54 -45.95 33.01
N VAL A 542 -8.84 -47.25 32.94
CA VAL A 542 -9.95 -47.89 33.67
C VAL A 542 -9.43 -48.67 34.86
N TYR A 543 -10.07 -48.46 35.98
CA TYR A 543 -9.69 -49.04 37.27
C TYR A 543 -10.83 -49.86 37.85
N ASP A 544 -10.47 -50.94 38.57
CA ASP A 544 -11.37 -51.67 39.47
C ASP A 544 -10.88 -51.50 40.92
N ARG A 545 -11.80 -51.71 41.88
CA ARG A 545 -11.46 -51.67 43.30
C ARG A 545 -10.53 -52.80 43.66
N SER A 546 -9.47 -52.50 44.40
CA SER A 546 -8.57 -53.51 44.92
C SER A 546 -9.28 -54.42 45.92
N ASP A 547 -8.87 -55.69 46.00
CA ASP A 547 -9.29 -56.58 47.09
C ASP A 547 -8.79 -56.00 48.41
N ALA A 548 -9.67 -55.93 49.38
CA ALA A 548 -9.33 -55.45 50.70
C ALA A 548 -8.59 -56.52 51.51
N ALA A 549 -7.79 -56.10 52.45
CA ALA A 549 -7.35 -56.99 53.48
C ALA A 549 -8.57 -57.58 54.27
N PRO A 550 -8.55 -58.87 54.67
CA PRO A 550 -9.68 -59.48 55.32
C PRO A 550 -9.98 -58.84 56.68
N VAL A 551 -11.27 -58.78 57.00
CA VAL A 551 -11.72 -58.45 58.35
C VAL A 551 -11.92 -59.77 59.14
N THR A 552 -11.17 -59.94 60.25
CA THR A 552 -11.23 -61.13 61.07
C THR A 552 -12.19 -60.87 62.22
N VAL A 553 -13.30 -61.61 62.31
CA VAL A 553 -14.28 -61.53 63.40
C VAL A 553 -13.98 -62.61 64.39
N ARG A 554 -13.59 -62.23 65.66
CA ARG A 554 -13.29 -63.13 66.75
C ARG A 554 -14.44 -63.12 67.77
N TYR A 555 -14.53 -64.26 68.42
CA TYR A 555 -15.53 -64.54 69.48
C TYR A 555 -14.82 -64.96 70.76
N GLU A 556 -14.66 -64.07 71.67
CA GLU A 556 -13.79 -64.30 72.88
C GLU A 556 -14.59 -64.14 74.18
N ASP A 557 -14.13 -64.81 75.21
CA ASP A 557 -14.67 -64.56 76.54
C ASP A 557 -14.06 -63.28 77.15
N THR A 558 -14.52 -62.86 78.32
CA THR A 558 -13.99 -61.72 79.09
C THR A 558 -12.53 -61.83 79.45
N ASP A 559 -11.95 -63.03 79.42
CA ASP A 559 -10.54 -63.32 79.68
C ASP A 559 -9.69 -63.39 78.39
N GLY A 560 -10.31 -63.21 77.23
CA GLY A 560 -9.65 -63.25 75.90
C GLY A 560 -9.45 -64.64 75.36
N ASN A 561 -10.10 -65.67 75.87
CA ASN A 561 -10.03 -67.00 75.28
C ASN A 561 -11.01 -67.15 74.17
N GLU A 562 -10.57 -67.71 73.02
CA GLU A 562 -11.38 -67.95 71.87
C GLU A 562 -12.46 -69.00 72.13
N LEU A 563 -13.70 -68.68 71.80
CA LEU A 563 -14.86 -69.52 72.00
C LEU A 563 -15.35 -70.23 70.77
N SER A 564 -14.98 -69.71 69.60
CA SER A 564 -15.33 -70.26 68.28
C SER A 564 -14.31 -69.82 67.27
N ASP A 565 -14.12 -70.63 66.19
CA ASP A 565 -13.27 -70.25 65.03
C ASP A 565 -13.66 -68.87 64.46
N PRO A 566 -12.69 -68.00 64.16
CA PRO A 566 -12.92 -66.68 63.58
C PRO A 566 -13.72 -66.75 62.28
N THR A 567 -14.51 -65.74 62.02
CA THR A 567 -15.15 -65.52 60.72
C THR A 567 -14.32 -64.52 59.88
N ILE A 568 -13.97 -64.89 58.66
CA ILE A 568 -13.22 -64.02 57.71
C ILE A 568 -14.22 -63.39 56.76
N LEU A 569 -14.27 -62.05 56.75
CA LEU A 569 -15.03 -61.27 55.83
C LEU A 569 -14.07 -60.76 54.71
N ASN A 570 -14.39 -61.01 53.48
CA ASN A 570 -13.63 -60.55 52.27
C ASN A 570 -14.49 -59.56 51.48
N GLY A 571 -13.86 -58.55 50.94
CA GLY A 571 -14.52 -57.55 50.15
C GLY A 571 -13.56 -56.70 49.35
N LYS A 572 -14.08 -55.64 48.72
CA LYS A 572 -13.29 -54.64 48.02
C LYS A 572 -13.07 -53.41 48.88
N VAL A 573 -11.91 -52.76 48.77
CA VAL A 573 -11.55 -51.54 49.46
C VAL A 573 -12.63 -50.48 49.28
N GLY A 574 -13.05 -49.84 50.40
CA GLY A 574 -14.05 -48.79 50.37
C GLY A 574 -15.51 -49.25 50.35
N LEU A 575 -15.76 -50.57 50.24
CA LEU A 575 -17.11 -51.12 50.39
C LEU A 575 -17.44 -51.39 51.85
N PRO A 576 -18.72 -51.33 52.27
CA PRO A 576 -19.10 -51.60 53.67
C PRO A 576 -19.05 -53.08 53.96
N TYR A 577 -18.68 -53.42 55.21
CA TYR A 577 -18.89 -54.75 55.82
C TYR A 577 -19.79 -54.64 57.05
N ALA A 578 -20.42 -55.75 57.40
CA ALA A 578 -21.13 -55.94 58.61
C ALA A 578 -20.85 -57.35 59.16
N SER A 579 -20.59 -57.45 60.44
CA SER A 579 -20.45 -58.72 61.17
C SER A 579 -21.58 -58.91 62.13
N GLU A 580 -21.84 -60.11 62.51
CA GLU A 580 -22.87 -60.45 63.48
C GLU A 580 -22.27 -61.32 64.59
N ALA A 581 -22.79 -61.15 65.82
CA ALA A 581 -22.46 -62.01 66.93
C ALA A 581 -22.90 -63.46 66.66
N LYS A 582 -22.05 -64.43 66.93
CA LYS A 582 -22.33 -65.84 66.80
C LYS A 582 -23.09 -66.42 67.96
N GLU A 583 -24.12 -67.20 67.77
CA GLU A 583 -24.75 -67.93 68.82
C GLU A 583 -23.81 -69.03 69.32
N ILE A 584 -23.34 -68.95 70.56
CA ILE A 584 -22.46 -69.90 71.23
C ILE A 584 -23.18 -70.51 72.39
N PRO A 585 -23.45 -71.83 72.40
CA PRO A 585 -24.22 -72.46 73.42
C PRO A 585 -23.61 -72.28 74.82
N GLY A 586 -24.41 -71.75 75.78
CA GLY A 586 -23.99 -71.44 77.16
C GLY A 586 -23.27 -70.11 77.32
N TRP A 587 -23.25 -69.30 76.31
CA TRP A 587 -22.64 -67.97 76.35
C TRP A 587 -23.60 -66.94 75.76
N TYR A 588 -23.53 -65.68 76.25
CA TYR A 588 -24.27 -64.55 75.70
C TYR A 588 -23.32 -63.36 75.49
N VAL A 589 -23.58 -62.57 74.49
CA VAL A 589 -22.77 -61.41 74.14
C VAL A 589 -22.97 -60.31 75.18
N VAL A 590 -21.87 -59.83 75.74
CA VAL A 590 -21.87 -58.71 76.70
C VAL A 590 -21.35 -57.43 76.08
N GLU A 591 -20.53 -57.51 74.99
CA GLU A 591 -20.03 -56.37 74.26
C GLU A 591 -20.17 -56.60 72.76
N ILE A 592 -20.85 -55.66 72.14
CA ILE A 592 -20.90 -55.58 70.68
C ILE A 592 -19.87 -54.49 70.30
N PRO A 593 -18.85 -54.83 69.52
CA PRO A 593 -17.81 -53.89 69.17
C PRO A 593 -18.33 -52.76 68.28
N ASP A 594 -17.83 -51.50 68.49
CA ASP A 594 -18.20 -50.32 67.67
C ASP A 594 -17.93 -50.52 66.17
N ASN A 595 -16.94 -51.34 65.84
CA ASN A 595 -16.57 -51.69 64.49
C ASN A 595 -17.24 -52.98 64.01
N ALA A 596 -18.33 -53.40 64.57
CA ALA A 596 -19.13 -54.55 64.07
C ALA A 596 -19.59 -54.30 62.60
N SER A 597 -19.73 -53.06 62.19
CA SER A 597 -19.89 -52.64 60.82
C SER A 597 -18.89 -51.54 60.52
N GLY A 598 -18.31 -51.56 59.31
CA GLY A 598 -17.28 -50.63 58.89
C GLY A 598 -17.09 -50.63 57.40
N ILE A 599 -15.93 -50.15 56.97
CA ILE A 599 -15.55 -50.11 55.54
C ILE A 599 -14.29 -50.96 55.38
N PHE A 600 -14.27 -51.86 54.41
CA PHE A 600 -13.09 -52.62 54.01
C PHE A 600 -11.93 -51.68 53.60
N SER A 601 -10.74 -51.93 54.13
CA SER A 601 -9.53 -51.15 53.93
C SER A 601 -8.39 -52.03 53.38
N GLU A 602 -7.29 -51.36 52.95
CA GLU A 602 -6.06 -52.05 52.54
C GLU A 602 -5.35 -52.71 53.73
N GLU A 603 -5.65 -52.27 54.97
CA GLU A 603 -5.09 -52.83 56.22
C GLU A 603 -6.05 -53.84 56.82
N ALA A 604 -5.49 -54.95 57.39
CA ALA A 604 -6.27 -55.97 58.10
C ALA A 604 -6.98 -55.37 59.33
N GLN A 605 -8.24 -55.72 59.48
CA GLN A 605 -9.09 -55.25 60.54
C GLN A 605 -9.57 -56.41 61.40
N GLU A 606 -9.79 -56.13 62.66
CA GLU A 606 -10.27 -57.16 63.62
C GLU A 606 -11.53 -56.62 64.33
N VAL A 607 -12.52 -57.49 64.44
CA VAL A 607 -13.77 -57.27 65.13
C VAL A 607 -13.88 -58.33 66.27
N VAL A 608 -13.99 -57.94 67.49
CA VAL A 608 -14.01 -58.86 68.66
C VAL A 608 -15.33 -58.76 69.38
N TYR A 609 -16.13 -59.80 69.37
CA TYR A 609 -17.33 -59.94 70.15
C TYR A 609 -16.94 -60.60 71.50
N VAL A 610 -17.27 -59.96 72.62
CA VAL A 610 -17.01 -60.47 73.95
C VAL A 610 -18.24 -61.09 74.53
N TYR A 611 -18.06 -62.28 75.16
CA TYR A 611 -19.11 -63.11 75.67
C TYR A 611 -18.90 -63.39 77.14
N GLU A 612 -19.97 -63.49 77.87
CA GLU A 612 -20.02 -64.10 79.26
C GLU A 612 -20.81 -65.41 79.23
N ARG A 613 -20.42 -66.31 80.20
CA ARG A 613 -21.19 -67.54 80.33
C ARG A 613 -22.61 -67.20 80.79
N SER A 614 -23.58 -67.86 80.18
CA SER A 614 -25.00 -67.77 80.59
C SER A 614 -25.22 -68.30 81.94
N ASP A 615 -26.14 -67.72 82.66
CA ASP A 615 -26.58 -68.31 83.93
C ASP A 615 -27.22 -69.67 83.70
N ALA A 616 -26.77 -70.62 84.45
CA ALA A 616 -27.35 -71.97 84.40
C ALA A 616 -28.71 -72.02 85.08
N ALA A 617 -29.54 -72.87 84.60
CA ALA A 617 -30.77 -73.19 85.34
C ALA A 617 -30.41 -73.61 86.76
N PRO A 618 -31.04 -73.10 87.78
CA PRO A 618 -30.72 -73.42 89.17
C PRO A 618 -30.87 -74.91 89.47
N VAL A 619 -29.89 -75.45 90.19
CA VAL A 619 -29.92 -76.84 90.70
C VAL A 619 -30.58 -76.80 92.04
N THR A 620 -31.73 -77.51 92.20
CA THR A 620 -32.46 -77.61 93.43
C THR A 620 -32.02 -78.90 94.15
N VAL A 621 -31.35 -78.77 95.28
CA VAL A 621 -30.96 -79.85 96.18
C VAL A 621 -32.09 -80.12 97.12
N LYS A 622 -32.70 -81.30 97.00
CA LYS A 622 -33.79 -81.74 97.88
C LYS A 622 -33.27 -82.71 98.96
N TYR A 623 -33.76 -82.52 100.20
CA TYR A 623 -33.47 -83.37 101.31
C TYR A 623 -34.74 -84.19 101.64
N GLN A 624 -34.66 -85.52 101.38
CA GLN A 624 -35.82 -86.37 101.44
C GLN A 624 -35.44 -87.69 102.22
N ASP A 625 -36.47 -88.32 102.85
CA ASP A 625 -36.30 -89.69 103.43
C ASP A 625 -36.39 -90.73 102.29
N SER A 626 -36.27 -92.00 102.64
CA SER A 626 -36.34 -93.12 101.66
C SER A 626 -37.72 -93.30 101.01
N GLU A 627 -38.75 -92.66 101.61
CA GLU A 627 -40.13 -92.68 101.07
C GLU A 627 -40.44 -91.45 100.27
N GLY A 628 -39.50 -90.45 100.13
CA GLY A 628 -39.65 -89.24 99.32
C GLY A 628 -40.28 -88.03 100.07
N ASN A 629 -40.47 -88.13 101.41
CA ASN A 629 -40.97 -87.03 102.20
C ASN A 629 -39.87 -85.98 102.41
N GLN A 630 -40.21 -84.69 102.27
CA GLN A 630 -39.23 -83.62 102.48
C GLN A 630 -38.84 -83.51 103.99
N LEU A 631 -37.48 -83.55 104.19
CA LEU A 631 -36.94 -83.46 105.57
C LEU A 631 -36.46 -82.05 105.96
N ALA A 632 -36.12 -81.23 104.87
CA ALA A 632 -35.70 -79.86 105.06
C ALA A 632 -36.03 -79.03 103.81
N GLU A 633 -36.07 -77.69 103.94
CA GLU A 633 -36.25 -76.79 102.78
C GLU A 633 -35.12 -77.01 101.76
N PRO A 634 -35.48 -77.11 100.44
CA PRO A 634 -34.52 -77.27 99.39
C PRO A 634 -33.45 -76.15 99.35
N THR A 635 -32.26 -76.48 99.02
CA THR A 635 -31.19 -75.48 98.68
C THR A 635 -31.14 -75.30 97.17
N VAL A 636 -31.18 -74.03 96.76
CA VAL A 636 -31.05 -73.69 95.35
C VAL A 636 -29.60 -73.24 95.11
N LEU A 637 -28.91 -73.94 94.17
CA LEU A 637 -27.57 -73.58 93.76
C LEU A 637 -27.70 -72.87 92.41
N SER A 638 -27.11 -71.66 92.29
CA SER A 638 -27.00 -70.85 91.09
C SER A 638 -25.56 -70.94 90.63
N GLY A 639 -25.34 -70.93 89.32
CA GLY A 639 -24.03 -70.93 88.68
C GLY A 639 -24.08 -70.60 87.22
N LYS A 640 -22.97 -70.69 86.57
CA LYS A 640 -22.85 -70.41 85.09
C LYS A 640 -22.85 -71.77 84.37
N VAL A 641 -23.42 -71.78 83.15
CA VAL A 641 -23.50 -72.96 82.29
C VAL A 641 -22.11 -73.57 82.07
N GLY A 642 -21.97 -74.87 82.21
CA GLY A 642 -20.73 -75.62 82.02
C GLY A 642 -19.72 -75.57 83.17
N LEU A 643 -20.00 -74.78 84.19
CA LEU A 643 -19.17 -74.82 85.39
C LEU A 643 -19.67 -75.90 86.34
N PRO A 644 -18.75 -76.58 87.08
CA PRO A 644 -19.11 -77.59 88.04
C PRO A 644 -19.83 -76.99 89.28
N TYR A 645 -20.80 -77.69 89.83
CA TYR A 645 -21.41 -77.33 91.06
C TYR A 645 -21.17 -78.46 92.08
N ALA A 646 -21.12 -78.14 93.35
CA ALA A 646 -21.06 -79.11 94.44
C ALA A 646 -22.21 -78.83 95.40
N SER A 647 -22.86 -79.84 95.85
CA SER A 647 -23.85 -79.79 96.94
C SER A 647 -23.32 -80.50 98.15
N GLU A 648 -23.59 -79.97 99.28
CA GLU A 648 -23.25 -80.61 100.58
C GLU A 648 -24.50 -81.20 101.24
N ALA A 649 -24.33 -82.37 101.94
CA ALA A 649 -25.37 -82.92 102.73
C ALA A 649 -25.72 -82.01 103.91
N LYS A 650 -26.99 -81.72 104.10
CA LYS A 650 -27.46 -80.89 105.20
C LYS A 650 -27.61 -81.75 106.45
N GLU A 651 -27.02 -81.28 107.55
CA GLU A 651 -27.25 -81.94 108.86
C GLU A 651 -28.69 -81.76 109.29
N ILE A 652 -29.47 -82.82 109.47
CA ILE A 652 -30.87 -82.80 109.90
C ILE A 652 -30.99 -83.60 111.18
N PRO A 653 -31.32 -82.93 112.30
CA PRO A 653 -31.39 -83.63 113.53
C PRO A 653 -32.28 -84.86 113.46
N GLY A 654 -31.73 -86.05 113.88
CA GLY A 654 -32.43 -87.35 113.92
C GLY A 654 -32.34 -88.15 112.64
N TRP A 655 -31.59 -87.70 111.71
CA TRP A 655 -31.37 -88.31 110.36
C TRP A 655 -29.84 -88.33 110.04
N TYR A 656 -29.34 -89.44 109.38
CA TYR A 656 -27.92 -89.58 109.03
C TYR A 656 -27.70 -90.04 107.59
#